data_64d22fe5a6fb6a7a8dfd22ade104b488
#
_entry.id   64d22fe5a6fb6a7a8dfd22ade104b488
#
_cell.length_a   1.000
_cell.length_b   1.000
_cell.length_c   1.000
_cell.angle_alpha   90.00
_cell.angle_beta   90.00
_cell.angle_gamma   90.00
#
_symmetry.space_group_name_H-M   'P 1'
#
loop_
_entity.id
_entity.type
_entity.pdbx_description
1 polymer ?
#
loop_
_entity_poly.entity_id
_entity_poly.type
_entity_poly.pdbx_seq_one_letter_code
_entity_poly.pdbx_strand_id
1 'polypeptide(L)'
;DAIYRNSAQDYKQFQLVSNLDAKISKSVRFSLDILGRQEQRKRGIYSTPYLFTYFLSTFPGSAPYYPNGLPRVGYDGITRNAAIMVTDLPGSNNYTNNILNIKPLLHIDLDFITEGLYAEGYAAIDYTFSDGKQINQPYDLYYYDNATQEYQNKRSDTGQISLNDWATRYSTITLNGRIGYERTFNDVHKVNAFVAYEQSKYNYHTLSGYRTNFLSNTLMDLFAGSDVPADKDNGGYSDATARVNFFGRVNYSYKDKYLAEVTMRYDGSMNFAPGHRWGLFPSFSLGWVMSEEKFFEPVKPYVDFLKLKASWGQMGNDNISAYQYLSQYAFTGTGAYFGSGDGAALNKGFYLTRTANPLVTWETANTTNLGFSASFLNGMFSLDFDWFKSKRRDILITRSASIPTYSGLVLPAENLGKVNNSGVEIVASYRDRAGDFEWGITGNFTYAENKVVYMDEAVATPEWQRTTGNPIDGLVLYKALGIYQSQEQVDNTPHMDNAAPGDLIYQDTNGDGTITWDDAIRLNESATPKIVYGFTLNGSWKGLDLNVFFQGQAKAVQLVQPTMNMVTDFYEGRWRTENTPEENLNARWPKAFIKQTYGDTWNGSASTWWLRNAAFLRLKSVEIGYTLPKAWTSKIGIQRWRFYVNGNNLFTFDKMKICDPEVGTSKDDNGYAINSNGILAYPLQRMITFGTNITF
;
A
#
# COMPACT_ATOMS: atom_id res chain seq x y z
N ASP A 1 5.37 10.03 21.81
CA ASP A 1 4.73 8.78 21.52
C ASP A 1 4.42 8.03 22.83
N ALA A 2 3.12 7.89 23.18
CA ALA A 2 2.73 7.29 24.45
C ALA A 2 3.02 5.77 24.53
N ILE A 3 3.01 5.08 23.37
CA ILE A 3 3.25 3.62 23.28
C ILE A 3 4.74 3.33 23.33
N TYR A 4 5.54 4.16 22.68
CA TYR A 4 6.98 3.95 22.51
C TYR A 4 7.85 4.87 23.39
N ARG A 5 7.28 5.47 24.44
CA ARG A 5 7.99 6.43 25.30
C ARG A 5 9.31 5.90 25.88
N ASN A 6 9.38 4.61 26.13
CA ASN A 6 10.58 3.91 26.63
C ASN A 6 11.10 2.91 25.60
N SER A 7 10.68 3.01 24.34
CA SER A 7 11.12 2.06 23.32
C SER A 7 12.50 2.40 22.81
N ALA A 8 13.24 1.37 22.43
CA ALA A 8 14.54 1.49 21.79
C ALA A 8 14.42 1.89 20.30
N GLN A 9 13.33 2.50 19.86
CA GLN A 9 13.16 2.90 18.47
C GLN A 9 13.91 4.18 18.16
N ASP A 10 14.81 4.14 17.19
CA ASP A 10 15.56 5.28 16.69
C ASP A 10 15.65 5.23 15.16
N TYR A 11 15.60 6.41 14.54
CA TYR A 11 15.79 6.57 13.11
C TYR A 11 16.69 7.76 12.84
N LYS A 12 17.77 7.51 12.10
CA LYS A 12 18.70 8.55 11.65
C LYS A 12 18.86 8.45 10.14
N GLN A 13 18.88 9.59 9.48
CA GLN A 13 19.11 9.69 8.05
C GLN A 13 20.14 10.76 7.75
N PHE A 14 21.10 10.39 6.89
CA PHE A 14 22.04 11.28 6.27
C PHE A 14 21.84 11.24 4.76
N GLN A 15 21.72 12.39 4.14
CA GLN A 15 21.50 12.48 2.71
C GLN A 15 22.38 13.54 2.08
N LEU A 16 23.01 13.18 0.98
CA LEU A 16 23.77 14.08 0.09
C LEU A 16 23.09 14.05 -1.27
N VAL A 17 22.78 15.23 -1.80
CA VAL A 17 22.28 15.41 -3.16
C VAL A 17 23.24 16.37 -3.87
N SER A 18 23.71 15.99 -5.06
CA SER A 18 24.53 16.83 -5.89
C SER A 18 24.05 16.73 -7.35
N ASN A 19 23.68 17.86 -7.91
CA ASN A 19 23.30 17.98 -9.31
C ASN A 19 24.31 18.91 -9.98
N LEU A 20 24.94 18.44 -11.04
CA LEU A 20 25.92 19.19 -11.84
C LEU A 20 25.41 19.28 -13.26
N ASP A 21 25.31 20.49 -13.77
CA ASP A 21 25.04 20.76 -15.17
C ASP A 21 26.23 21.53 -15.76
N ALA A 22 26.89 20.93 -16.75
CA ALA A 22 28.07 21.50 -17.40
C ALA A 22 27.84 21.68 -18.91
N LYS A 23 27.96 22.90 -19.38
CA LYS A 23 27.99 23.20 -20.81
C LYS A 23 29.42 23.04 -21.31
N ILE A 24 29.74 21.86 -21.90
CA ILE A 24 31.09 21.52 -22.37
C ILE A 24 31.41 22.32 -23.63
N SER A 25 30.43 22.50 -24.50
CA SER A 25 30.54 23.30 -25.72
C SER A 25 29.21 23.96 -26.06
N LYS A 26 29.13 24.66 -27.21
CA LYS A 26 27.84 25.24 -27.65
C LYS A 26 26.78 24.18 -27.88
N SER A 27 27.19 22.99 -28.32
CA SER A 27 26.29 21.88 -28.69
C SER A 27 26.32 20.71 -27.73
N VAL A 28 27.15 20.72 -26.66
CA VAL A 28 27.32 19.56 -25.77
C VAL A 28 27.06 19.97 -24.32
N ARG A 29 26.10 19.33 -23.69
CA ARG A 29 25.75 19.49 -22.28
C ARG A 29 25.93 18.16 -21.56
N PHE A 30 26.53 18.19 -20.39
CA PHE A 30 26.69 17.05 -19.51
C PHE A 30 26.01 17.36 -18.19
N SER A 31 25.15 16.45 -17.73
CA SER A 31 24.52 16.54 -16.43
C SER A 31 24.87 15.30 -15.60
N LEU A 32 25.07 15.49 -14.31
CA LEU A 32 25.37 14.42 -13.38
C LEU A 32 24.54 14.61 -12.10
N ASP A 33 23.58 13.72 -11.88
CA ASP A 33 22.79 13.66 -10.66
C ASP A 33 23.35 12.57 -9.75
N ILE A 34 23.62 12.93 -8.49
CA ILE A 34 24.07 12.00 -7.46
C ILE A 34 23.20 12.16 -6.23
N LEU A 35 22.66 11.06 -5.72
CA LEU A 35 22.03 10.98 -4.41
C LEU A 35 22.70 9.85 -3.63
N GLY A 36 23.29 10.21 -2.49
CA GLY A 36 23.78 9.29 -1.48
C GLY A 36 22.91 9.42 -0.22
N ARG A 37 22.38 8.30 0.29
CA ARG A 37 21.58 8.29 1.50
C ARG A 37 21.92 7.10 2.37
N GLN A 38 22.13 7.36 3.65
CA GLN A 38 22.26 6.33 4.68
C GLN A 38 21.10 6.47 5.65
N GLU A 39 20.38 5.39 5.89
CA GLU A 39 19.32 5.27 6.88
C GLU A 39 19.73 4.25 7.93
N GLN A 40 19.73 4.65 9.19
CA GLN A 40 19.97 3.78 10.32
C GLN A 40 18.67 3.63 11.10
N ARG A 41 18.23 2.40 11.30
CA ARG A 41 17.01 2.09 12.06
C ARG A 41 17.33 1.15 13.21
N LYS A 42 16.87 1.53 14.38
CA LYS A 42 16.82 0.69 15.55
C LYS A 42 15.36 0.49 15.96
N ARG A 43 14.94 -0.75 16.19
CA ARG A 43 13.57 -1.07 16.62
C ARG A 43 13.56 -2.32 17.49
N GLY A 44 12.49 -2.48 18.30
CA GLY A 44 12.19 -3.74 18.96
C GLY A 44 11.85 -4.86 17.95
N ILE A 45 11.82 -6.07 18.41
CA ILE A 45 11.57 -7.28 17.58
C ILE A 45 10.08 -7.46 17.20
N TYR A 46 9.16 -6.87 17.96
CA TYR A 46 7.72 -7.05 17.74
C TYR A 46 7.16 -6.02 16.78
N SER A 47 6.31 -6.47 15.86
CA SER A 47 5.61 -5.58 14.94
C SER A 47 4.47 -4.82 15.63
N THR A 48 4.11 -3.66 15.10
CA THR A 48 3.00 -2.85 15.65
C THR A 48 1.68 -3.62 15.74
N PRO A 49 1.21 -4.36 14.71
CA PRO A 49 -0.03 -5.13 14.83
C PRO A 49 0.03 -6.16 15.95
N TYR A 50 1.18 -6.81 16.13
CA TYR A 50 1.38 -7.80 17.18
C TYR A 50 1.30 -7.16 18.58
N LEU A 51 1.94 -5.99 18.77
CA LEU A 51 1.85 -5.21 20.02
C LEU A 51 0.41 -4.81 20.32
N PHE A 52 -0.33 -4.29 19.33
CA PHE A 52 -1.73 -3.90 19.51
C PHE A 52 -2.62 -5.10 19.85
N THR A 53 -2.38 -6.25 19.24
CA THR A 53 -3.07 -7.49 19.62
C THR A 53 -2.90 -7.77 21.10
N TYR A 54 -1.68 -7.66 21.63
CA TYR A 54 -1.44 -7.88 23.06
C TYR A 54 -2.01 -6.79 23.95
N PHE A 55 -1.96 -5.52 23.56
CA PHE A 55 -2.62 -4.43 24.31
C PHE A 55 -4.12 -4.66 24.44
N LEU A 56 -4.75 -5.03 23.35
CA LEU A 56 -6.19 -5.30 23.32
C LEU A 56 -6.56 -6.61 24.02
N SER A 57 -5.63 -7.57 24.13
CA SER A 57 -5.81 -8.83 24.81
C SER A 57 -5.57 -8.73 26.32
N THR A 58 -4.91 -7.69 26.78
CA THR A 58 -4.56 -7.54 28.19
C THR A 58 -5.81 -7.23 29.01
N PHE A 59 -6.03 -7.99 30.08
CA PHE A 59 -7.15 -7.78 30.98
C PHE A 59 -7.04 -6.41 31.67
N PRO A 60 -8.10 -5.58 31.71
CA PRO A 60 -8.04 -4.19 32.23
C PRO A 60 -7.54 -4.06 33.67
N GLY A 61 -7.73 -5.09 34.51
CA GLY A 61 -7.23 -5.15 35.87
C GLY A 61 -5.77 -5.59 36.03
N SER A 62 -5.09 -5.90 34.91
CA SER A 62 -3.72 -6.39 34.93
C SER A 62 -2.72 -5.22 34.84
N ALA A 63 -2.17 -4.80 35.96
CA ALA A 63 -1.05 -3.87 35.94
C ALA A 63 0.17 -4.52 35.27
N PRO A 64 0.95 -3.80 34.43
CA PRO A 64 2.12 -4.36 33.76
C PRO A 64 3.29 -4.63 34.72
N TYR A 65 3.29 -4.00 35.88
CA TYR A 65 4.29 -4.18 36.92
C TYR A 65 3.65 -4.40 38.29
N TYR A 66 4.33 -5.14 39.13
CA TYR A 66 4.00 -5.20 40.54
C TYR A 66 4.45 -3.92 41.28
N PRO A 67 3.93 -3.65 42.52
CA PRO A 67 4.35 -2.49 43.30
C PRO A 67 5.86 -2.39 43.58
N ASN A 68 6.55 -3.55 43.60
CA ASN A 68 8.00 -3.65 43.76
C ASN A 68 8.78 -3.43 42.45
N GLY A 69 8.11 -3.13 41.34
CA GLY A 69 8.73 -2.87 40.03
C GLY A 69 9.01 -4.10 39.18
N LEU A 70 8.71 -5.30 39.65
CA LEU A 70 8.90 -6.53 38.86
C LEU A 70 7.86 -6.60 37.73
N PRO A 71 8.26 -6.93 36.47
CA PRO A 71 7.33 -7.07 35.36
C PRO A 71 6.44 -8.30 35.54
N ARG A 72 5.14 -8.11 35.37
CA ARG A 72 4.12 -9.13 35.60
C ARG A 72 3.91 -9.98 34.36
N VAL A 73 3.67 -11.29 34.53
CA VAL A 73 3.14 -12.16 33.47
C VAL A 73 1.74 -11.71 33.05
N GLY A 74 1.30 -12.04 31.84
CA GLY A 74 -0.09 -11.83 31.40
C GLY A 74 -1.08 -12.60 32.29
N TYR A 75 -2.33 -12.13 32.31
CA TYR A 75 -3.40 -12.68 33.18
C TYR A 75 -3.68 -14.17 32.94
N ASP A 76 -3.56 -14.62 31.71
CA ASP A 76 -3.80 -16.00 31.25
C ASP A 76 -2.58 -16.94 31.49
N GLY A 77 -1.59 -16.47 32.21
CA GLY A 77 -0.31 -17.20 32.37
C GLY A 77 0.57 -17.20 31.12
N ILE A 78 0.15 -16.45 30.05
CA ILE A 78 0.99 -16.22 28.89
C ILE A 78 2.22 -15.40 29.30
N THR A 79 3.36 -15.88 28.92
CA THR A 79 4.67 -15.32 29.27
C THR A 79 5.00 -14.06 28.45
N ARG A 80 4.04 -13.13 28.34
CA ARG A 80 4.18 -11.88 27.56
C ARG A 80 3.57 -10.70 28.29
N ASN A 81 4.25 -9.57 28.18
CA ASN A 81 3.82 -8.30 28.78
C ASN A 81 4.03 -7.19 27.75
N ALA A 82 2.95 -6.56 27.31
CA ALA A 82 2.99 -5.54 26.27
C ALA A 82 3.89 -4.35 26.63
N ALA A 83 3.98 -3.97 27.91
CA ALA A 83 4.85 -2.88 28.36
C ALA A 83 6.34 -3.22 28.25
N ILE A 84 6.68 -4.52 28.35
CA ILE A 84 8.06 -5.00 28.15
C ILE A 84 8.34 -5.21 26.66
N MET A 85 7.36 -5.70 25.92
CA MET A 85 7.51 -6.00 24.49
C MET A 85 7.84 -4.77 23.63
N VAL A 86 7.52 -3.55 24.08
CA VAL A 86 7.88 -2.30 23.40
C VAL A 86 9.31 -1.84 23.67
N THR A 87 10.01 -2.44 24.64
CA THR A 87 11.39 -2.14 25.01
C THR A 87 12.40 -2.97 24.21
N ASP A 88 13.69 -2.81 24.47
CA ASP A 88 14.78 -3.63 23.92
C ASP A 88 15.09 -4.90 24.76
N LEU A 89 14.39 -5.10 25.88
CA LEU A 89 14.57 -6.29 26.71
C LEU A 89 14.32 -7.60 25.95
N PRO A 90 13.28 -7.71 25.10
CA PRO A 90 13.07 -8.91 24.28
C PRO A 90 14.09 -9.06 23.13
N GLY A 91 14.85 -8.02 22.85
CA GLY A 91 15.80 -7.96 21.75
C GLY A 91 15.63 -6.74 20.87
N SER A 92 16.38 -6.69 19.80
CA SER A 92 16.40 -5.57 18.86
C SER A 92 16.54 -6.02 17.41
N ASN A 93 16.08 -5.18 16.50
CA ASN A 93 16.31 -5.33 15.07
C ASN A 93 16.91 -4.01 14.55
N ASN A 94 18.22 -4.02 14.37
CA ASN A 94 18.99 -2.85 13.95
C ASN A 94 19.50 -3.08 12.53
N TYR A 95 19.27 -2.12 11.63
CA TYR A 95 19.76 -2.24 10.28
C TYR A 95 20.11 -0.89 9.68
N THR A 96 21.00 -0.92 8.70
CA THR A 96 21.45 0.22 7.92
C THR A 96 21.13 -0.01 6.45
N ASN A 97 20.52 0.99 5.80
CA ASN A 97 20.34 1.03 4.36
C ASN A 97 21.28 2.09 3.79
N ASN A 98 22.16 1.70 2.88
CA ASN A 98 23.01 2.60 2.10
C ASN A 98 22.49 2.63 0.66
N ILE A 99 22.05 3.79 0.21
CA ILE A 99 21.42 3.98 -1.09
C ILE A 99 22.28 4.95 -1.90
N LEU A 100 22.60 4.57 -3.13
CA LEU A 100 23.36 5.37 -4.08
C LEU A 100 22.64 5.38 -5.42
N ASN A 101 22.26 6.57 -5.88
CA ASN A 101 21.73 6.77 -7.22
C ASN A 101 22.67 7.70 -7.97
N ILE A 102 23.12 7.29 -9.15
CA ILE A 102 24.01 8.06 -10.02
C ILE A 102 23.44 8.06 -11.42
N LYS A 103 23.30 9.25 -12.02
CA LYS A 103 22.79 9.40 -13.37
C LYS A 103 23.59 10.42 -14.16
N PRO A 104 24.69 10.03 -14.84
CA PRO A 104 25.29 10.84 -15.89
C PRO A 104 24.38 10.87 -17.12
N LEU A 105 24.23 12.05 -17.70
CA LEU A 105 23.47 12.31 -18.91
C LEU A 105 24.32 13.17 -19.84
N LEU A 106 24.37 12.79 -21.11
CA LEU A 106 25.00 13.56 -22.18
C LEU A 106 23.93 13.97 -23.20
N HIS A 107 23.86 15.25 -23.50
CA HIS A 107 22.99 15.81 -24.52
C HIS A 107 23.84 16.52 -25.56
N ILE A 108 23.57 16.26 -26.84
CA ILE A 108 24.31 16.78 -27.99
C ILE A 108 23.31 17.37 -28.96
N ASP A 109 23.40 18.70 -29.19
CA ASP A 109 22.68 19.38 -30.25
C ASP A 109 23.38 19.07 -31.60
N LEU A 110 22.62 18.53 -32.55
CA LEU A 110 23.10 18.13 -33.88
C LEU A 110 22.62 19.11 -34.98
N ASP A 111 22.46 20.38 -34.63
CA ASP A 111 22.00 21.45 -35.55
C ASP A 111 22.86 21.59 -36.78
N PHE A 112 24.11 21.13 -36.73
CA PHE A 112 25.02 21.10 -37.90
C PHE A 112 24.56 20.09 -38.98
N ILE A 113 23.69 19.13 -38.64
CA ILE A 113 23.05 18.22 -39.60
C ILE A 113 21.73 18.84 -40.06
N THR A 114 20.85 19.17 -39.09
CA THR A 114 19.60 19.87 -39.31
C THR A 114 19.15 20.54 -38.04
N GLU A 115 18.63 21.74 -38.13
CA GLU A 115 18.15 22.53 -36.99
C GLU A 115 17.08 21.79 -36.18
N GLY A 116 17.31 21.71 -34.86
CA GLY A 116 16.42 21.04 -33.90
C GLY A 116 16.65 19.54 -33.75
N LEU A 117 17.63 18.94 -34.43
CA LEU A 117 18.05 17.55 -34.21
C LEU A 117 18.95 17.48 -32.98
N TYR A 118 18.73 16.46 -32.13
CA TYR A 118 19.58 16.20 -30.96
C TYR A 118 19.73 14.70 -30.69
N ALA A 119 20.82 14.36 -30.03
CA ALA A 119 21.03 13.04 -29.43
C ALA A 119 21.20 13.19 -27.93
N GLU A 120 20.65 12.23 -27.17
CA GLU A 120 20.78 12.20 -25.73
C GLU A 120 20.96 10.78 -25.26
N GLY A 121 21.80 10.58 -24.24
CA GLY A 121 21.97 9.29 -23.62
C GLY A 121 22.27 9.42 -22.13
N TYR A 122 21.78 8.48 -21.36
CA TYR A 122 22.09 8.39 -19.93
C TYR A 122 22.34 6.95 -19.48
N ALA A 123 23.12 6.83 -18.41
CA ALA A 123 23.19 5.63 -17.60
C ALA A 123 22.63 5.97 -16.21
N ALA A 124 21.66 5.19 -15.70
CA ALA A 124 21.20 5.31 -14.31
C ALA A 124 21.65 4.06 -13.56
N ILE A 125 22.30 4.28 -12.42
CA ILE A 125 22.79 3.25 -11.52
C ILE A 125 22.12 3.47 -10.17
N ASP A 126 21.21 2.57 -9.82
CA ASP A 126 20.55 2.53 -8.54
C ASP A 126 21.13 1.35 -7.76
N TYR A 127 21.80 1.64 -6.65
CA TYR A 127 22.43 0.62 -5.81
C TYR A 127 21.96 0.78 -4.37
N THR A 128 21.52 -0.31 -3.76
CA THR A 128 21.23 -0.34 -2.33
C THR A 128 21.92 -1.52 -1.69
N PHE A 129 22.60 -1.24 -0.60
CA PHE A 129 23.17 -2.24 0.29
C PHE A 129 22.55 -2.07 1.67
N SER A 130 21.90 -3.12 2.15
CA SER A 130 21.27 -3.17 3.47
C SER A 130 21.90 -4.27 4.28
N ASP A 131 22.29 -3.98 5.49
CA ASP A 131 22.81 -4.95 6.45
C ASP A 131 22.16 -4.73 7.81
N GLY A 132 22.03 -5.81 8.59
CA GLY A 132 21.40 -5.70 9.88
C GLY A 132 21.52 -6.94 10.75
N LYS A 133 21.31 -6.70 12.06
CA LYS A 133 21.30 -7.73 13.08
C LYS A 133 19.95 -7.72 13.80
N GLN A 134 19.29 -8.88 13.83
CA GLN A 134 18.14 -9.13 14.67
C GLN A 134 18.54 -10.05 15.82
N ILE A 135 18.40 -9.54 17.02
CA ILE A 135 18.68 -10.23 18.26
C ILE A 135 17.37 -10.53 18.95
N ASN A 136 17.10 -11.79 19.29
CA ASN A 136 15.99 -12.16 20.16
C ASN A 136 16.58 -12.73 21.45
N GLN A 137 16.00 -12.36 22.58
CA GLN A 137 16.45 -12.83 23.89
C GLN A 137 15.29 -13.04 24.84
N PRO A 138 15.35 -14.06 25.71
CA PRO A 138 14.38 -14.24 26.76
C PRO A 138 14.52 -13.13 27.81
N TYR A 139 13.44 -12.80 28.45
CA TYR A 139 13.36 -11.80 29.53
C TYR A 139 12.54 -12.34 30.67
N ASP A 140 12.76 -11.83 31.88
CA ASP A 140 12.10 -12.30 33.07
C ASP A 140 10.73 -11.64 33.27
N LEU A 141 9.72 -12.45 33.56
CA LEU A 141 8.40 -12.06 33.99
C LEU A 141 8.08 -12.78 35.28
N TYR A 142 7.26 -12.19 36.12
CA TYR A 142 6.97 -12.71 37.43
C TYR A 142 5.46 -12.90 37.65
N TYR A 143 5.10 -13.93 38.39
CA TYR A 143 3.79 -14.03 39.01
C TYR A 143 3.93 -14.12 40.52
N TYR A 144 2.94 -13.58 41.26
CA TYR A 144 2.91 -13.69 42.69
C TYR A 144 2.16 -14.97 43.10
N ASP A 145 2.86 -15.85 43.80
CA ASP A 145 2.27 -17.09 44.29
C ASP A 145 1.66 -16.82 45.66
N ASN A 146 0.33 -16.90 45.73
CA ASN A 146 -0.38 -16.67 46.99
C ASN A 146 -0.16 -17.77 48.03
N ALA A 147 0.29 -18.96 47.64
CA ALA A 147 0.53 -20.08 48.56
C ALA A 147 1.87 -19.89 49.27
N THR A 148 2.91 -19.51 48.53
CA THR A 148 4.25 -19.30 49.08
C THR A 148 4.51 -17.87 49.49
N GLN A 149 3.66 -16.92 49.15
CA GLN A 149 3.83 -15.45 49.35
C GLN A 149 5.07 -14.90 48.71
N GLU A 150 5.51 -15.50 47.59
CA GLU A 150 6.74 -15.14 46.88
C GLU A 150 6.47 -14.79 45.43
N TYR A 151 7.38 -13.98 44.84
CA TYR A 151 7.38 -13.71 43.40
C TYR A 151 8.18 -14.81 42.69
N GLN A 152 7.48 -15.60 41.90
CA GLN A 152 8.05 -16.67 41.09
C GLN A 152 8.46 -16.12 39.72
N ASN A 153 9.70 -16.35 39.32
CA ASN A 153 10.15 -16.01 37.97
C ASN A 153 9.60 -17.01 36.96
N LYS A 154 8.90 -16.49 35.96
CA LYS A 154 8.45 -17.24 34.81
C LYS A 154 9.05 -16.61 33.57
N ARG A 155 10.19 -17.12 33.15
CA ARG A 155 10.92 -16.63 31.98
C ARG A 155 10.00 -16.60 30.76
N SER A 156 10.16 -15.58 29.89
CA SER A 156 9.43 -15.52 28.63
C SER A 156 9.69 -16.75 27.75
N ASP A 157 8.73 -17.10 26.91
CA ASP A 157 8.79 -18.25 25.99
C ASP A 157 9.60 -18.01 24.71
N THR A 158 10.41 -16.95 24.65
CA THR A 158 11.25 -16.62 23.49
C THR A 158 12.45 -17.53 23.29
N GLY A 159 12.57 -18.59 24.09
CA GLY A 159 13.62 -19.59 23.93
C GLY A 159 15.00 -19.09 24.36
N GLN A 160 16.00 -19.41 23.59
CA GLN A 160 17.40 -19.05 23.83
C GLN A 160 17.75 -17.74 23.14
N ILE A 161 18.86 -17.09 23.57
CA ILE A 161 19.38 -15.91 22.86
C ILE A 161 19.76 -16.35 21.45
N SER A 162 19.27 -15.61 20.46
CA SER A 162 19.55 -15.88 19.05
C SER A 162 19.92 -14.61 18.30
N LEU A 163 20.74 -14.78 17.29
CA LEU A 163 21.16 -13.74 16.35
C LEU A 163 20.86 -14.20 14.92
N ASN A 164 20.21 -13.33 14.15
CA ASN A 164 20.18 -13.39 12.70
C ASN A 164 20.94 -12.17 12.15
N ASP A 165 22.07 -12.44 11.51
CA ASP A 165 22.92 -11.43 10.87
C ASP A 165 22.74 -11.54 9.36
N TRP A 166 22.39 -10.46 8.68
CA TRP A 166 22.00 -10.51 7.27
C TRP A 166 22.54 -9.33 6.48
N ALA A 167 22.78 -9.58 5.19
CA ALA A 167 23.15 -8.57 4.21
C ALA A 167 22.36 -8.79 2.91
N THR A 168 21.85 -7.72 2.38
CA THR A 168 21.09 -7.70 1.12
C THR A 168 21.63 -6.61 0.23
N ARG A 169 21.82 -6.90 -1.03
CA ARG A 169 22.19 -5.92 -2.04
C ARG A 169 21.28 -6.06 -3.26
N TYR A 170 20.87 -4.95 -3.78
CA TYR A 170 20.18 -4.88 -5.06
C TYR A 170 20.68 -3.70 -5.88
N SER A 171 20.70 -3.90 -7.17
CA SER A 171 21.12 -2.88 -8.12
C SER A 171 20.24 -2.91 -9.35
N THR A 172 19.92 -1.73 -9.85
CA THR A 172 19.33 -1.56 -11.17
C THR A 172 20.27 -0.70 -12.02
N ILE A 173 20.64 -1.21 -13.19
CA ILE A 173 21.40 -0.44 -14.18
C ILE A 173 20.49 -0.25 -15.37
N THR A 174 20.25 1.02 -15.72
CA THR A 174 19.46 1.41 -16.89
C THR A 174 20.34 2.20 -17.85
N LEU A 175 20.37 1.80 -19.09
CA LEU A 175 21.02 2.51 -20.20
C LEU A 175 19.94 2.97 -21.16
N ASN A 176 19.97 4.26 -21.51
CA ASN A 176 19.03 4.87 -22.44
C ASN A 176 19.78 5.69 -23.48
N GLY A 177 19.38 5.58 -24.72
CA GLY A 177 19.84 6.43 -25.80
C GLY A 177 18.68 6.83 -26.69
N ARG A 178 18.60 8.12 -27.02
CA ARG A 178 17.53 8.63 -27.89
C ARG A 178 18.07 9.63 -28.92
N ILE A 179 17.39 9.66 -30.05
CA ILE A 179 17.57 10.71 -31.08
C ILE A 179 16.20 11.42 -31.16
N GLY A 180 16.23 12.72 -31.03
CA GLY A 180 15.04 13.55 -31.08
C GLY A 180 15.16 14.71 -32.04
N TYR A 181 14.01 15.22 -32.45
CA TYR A 181 13.90 16.34 -33.39
C TYR A 181 12.80 17.28 -32.91
N GLU A 182 13.09 18.55 -32.74
CA GLU A 182 12.16 19.58 -32.33
C GLU A 182 12.30 20.81 -33.21
N ARG A 183 11.23 21.13 -33.95
CA ARG A 183 11.25 22.28 -34.85
C ARG A 183 9.88 22.87 -35.09
N THR A 184 9.86 24.18 -35.28
CA THR A 184 8.66 24.92 -35.74
C THR A 184 8.88 25.33 -37.20
N PHE A 185 7.95 24.92 -38.08
CA PHE A 185 7.99 25.29 -39.50
C PHE A 185 6.92 26.36 -39.76
N ASN A 186 7.31 27.39 -40.50
CA ASN A 186 6.45 28.51 -40.90
C ASN A 186 5.69 29.13 -39.73
N ASP A 187 6.21 29.10 -38.51
CA ASP A 187 5.61 29.59 -37.24
C ASP A 187 4.26 28.96 -36.87
N VAL A 188 3.81 27.93 -37.57
CA VAL A 188 2.49 27.33 -37.38
C VAL A 188 2.50 25.80 -37.17
N HIS A 189 3.54 25.12 -37.66
CA HIS A 189 3.65 23.66 -37.54
C HIS A 189 4.74 23.30 -36.52
N LYS A 190 4.37 22.91 -35.33
CA LYS A 190 5.32 22.46 -34.30
C LYS A 190 5.41 20.95 -34.33
N VAL A 191 6.60 20.42 -34.50
CA VAL A 191 6.88 18.98 -34.46
C VAL A 191 7.90 18.72 -33.35
N ASN A 192 7.59 17.79 -32.48
CA ASN A 192 8.54 17.24 -31.51
C ASN A 192 8.45 15.71 -31.58
N ALA A 193 9.54 15.07 -31.99
CA ALA A 193 9.59 13.64 -32.21
C ALA A 193 10.88 13.05 -31.64
N PHE A 194 10.81 11.83 -31.14
CA PHE A 194 12.00 11.07 -30.79
C PHE A 194 11.80 9.57 -30.98
N VAL A 195 12.92 8.87 -31.15
CA VAL A 195 13.03 7.42 -31.03
C VAL A 195 14.09 7.09 -29.98
N ALA A 196 13.86 6.07 -29.19
CA ALA A 196 14.72 5.70 -28.07
C ALA A 196 14.88 4.19 -27.96
N TYR A 197 16.04 3.80 -27.46
CA TYR A 197 16.38 2.48 -26.97
C TYR A 197 16.67 2.57 -25.48
N GLU A 198 16.15 1.61 -24.72
CA GLU A 198 16.43 1.50 -23.30
C GLU A 198 16.59 0.03 -22.91
N GLN A 199 17.58 -0.23 -22.07
CA GLN A 199 17.70 -1.52 -21.41
C GLN A 199 17.88 -1.33 -19.91
N SER A 200 17.30 -2.20 -19.12
CA SER A 200 17.49 -2.23 -17.68
C SER A 200 17.75 -3.65 -17.18
N LYS A 201 18.64 -3.77 -16.20
CA LYS A 201 18.94 -5.02 -15.53
C LYS A 201 18.90 -4.80 -14.03
N TYR A 202 18.03 -5.56 -13.37
CA TYR A 202 17.93 -5.67 -11.92
C TYR A 202 18.65 -6.91 -11.43
N ASN A 203 19.43 -6.78 -10.36
CA ASN A 203 20.03 -7.90 -9.65
C ASN A 203 19.74 -7.76 -8.16
N TYR A 204 19.40 -8.88 -7.56
CA TYR A 204 19.17 -9.03 -6.12
C TYR A 204 20.05 -10.15 -5.57
N HIS A 205 20.59 -9.94 -4.38
CA HIS A 205 21.31 -10.97 -3.65
C HIS A 205 21.14 -10.75 -2.16
N THR A 206 20.80 -11.80 -1.42
CA THR A 206 20.72 -11.78 0.03
C THR A 206 21.46 -12.97 0.61
N LEU A 207 22.05 -12.75 1.77
CA LEU A 207 22.73 -13.76 2.58
C LEU A 207 22.38 -13.50 4.04
N SER A 208 22.16 -14.56 4.81
CA SER A 208 21.97 -14.48 6.26
C SER A 208 22.65 -15.64 6.98
N GLY A 209 23.10 -15.36 8.19
CA GLY A 209 23.60 -16.36 9.13
C GLY A 209 22.78 -16.31 10.41
N TYR A 210 22.44 -17.47 10.94
CA TYR A 210 21.69 -17.59 12.19
C TYR A 210 22.48 -18.46 13.19
N ARG A 211 22.49 -18.01 14.45
CA ARG A 211 22.95 -18.82 15.60
C ARG A 211 22.07 -18.57 16.82
N THR A 212 21.98 -19.58 17.66
CA THR A 212 21.33 -19.53 18.97
C THR A 212 22.28 -20.03 20.07
N ASN A 213 21.79 -20.10 21.31
CA ASN A 213 22.58 -20.56 22.46
C ASN A 213 23.82 -19.70 22.73
N PHE A 214 23.66 -18.37 22.76
CA PHE A 214 24.70 -17.46 23.23
C PHE A 214 24.79 -17.50 24.75
N LEU A 215 26.03 -17.48 25.27
CA LEU A 215 26.28 -17.43 26.71
C LEU A 215 25.92 -16.05 27.31
N SER A 216 26.00 -14.98 26.51
CA SER A 216 25.71 -13.61 26.93
C SER A 216 25.22 -12.82 25.73
N ASN A 217 24.42 -11.75 26.00
CA ASN A 217 24.00 -10.75 25.02
C ASN A 217 25.01 -9.60 24.85
N THR A 218 26.17 -9.66 25.49
CA THR A 218 27.18 -8.59 25.42
C THR A 218 27.92 -8.59 24.10
N LEU A 219 28.19 -9.80 23.54
CA LEU A 219 28.89 -9.99 22.26
C LEU A 219 27.96 -10.74 21.29
N MET A 220 27.25 -10.00 20.45
CA MET A 220 26.30 -10.55 19.49
C MET A 220 26.92 -10.58 18.10
N ASP A 221 27.83 -11.53 17.91
CA ASP A 221 28.43 -11.89 16.62
C ASP A 221 28.30 -13.39 16.37
N LEU A 222 28.18 -13.81 15.11
CA LEU A 222 27.88 -15.21 14.76
C LEU A 222 28.87 -16.20 15.39
N PHE A 223 30.17 -15.85 15.47
CA PHE A 223 31.18 -16.76 16.04
C PHE A 223 30.99 -17.02 17.55
N ALA A 224 30.30 -16.12 18.27
CA ALA A 224 30.11 -16.22 19.72
C ALA A 224 28.91 -17.09 20.13
N GLY A 225 28.08 -17.50 19.18
CA GLY A 225 27.01 -18.47 19.43
C GLY A 225 27.47 -19.92 19.40
N SER A 226 26.59 -20.85 19.77
CA SER A 226 26.87 -22.29 19.84
C SER A 226 27.45 -22.85 18.55
N ASP A 227 28.37 -23.80 18.68
CA ASP A 227 28.95 -24.54 17.56
C ASP A 227 28.18 -25.80 17.18
N VAL A 228 27.15 -26.17 17.93
CA VAL A 228 26.33 -27.35 17.66
C VAL A 228 25.57 -27.12 16.31
N PRO A 229 25.60 -28.10 15.38
CA PRO A 229 24.94 -27.94 14.07
C PRO A 229 23.46 -27.59 14.14
N ALA A 230 22.73 -28.09 15.13
CA ALA A 230 21.31 -27.78 15.34
C ALA A 230 21.03 -26.32 15.74
N ASP A 231 22.04 -25.60 16.23
CA ASP A 231 21.97 -24.22 16.68
C ASP A 231 22.37 -23.21 15.58
N LYS A 232 22.70 -23.72 14.39
CA LYS A 232 23.16 -22.93 13.24
C LYS A 232 22.21 -23.07 12.08
N ASP A 233 22.00 -21.96 11.40
CA ASP A 233 21.32 -21.97 10.12
C ASP A 233 21.88 -20.86 9.22
N ASN A 234 21.64 -20.96 7.93
CA ASN A 234 21.97 -19.94 6.95
C ASN A 234 20.92 -19.88 5.86
N GLY A 235 20.79 -18.73 5.24
CA GLY A 235 19.88 -18.52 4.12
C GLY A 235 20.51 -17.61 3.10
N GLY A 236 19.98 -17.67 1.89
CA GLY A 236 20.40 -16.75 0.85
C GLY A 236 19.86 -17.18 -0.51
N TYR A 237 19.66 -16.20 -1.37
CA TYR A 237 19.32 -16.44 -2.76
C TYR A 237 19.68 -15.23 -3.62
N SER A 238 19.70 -15.46 -4.93
CA SER A 238 19.90 -14.41 -5.93
C SER A 238 18.73 -14.41 -6.90
N ASP A 239 18.36 -13.23 -7.37
CA ASP A 239 17.38 -13.04 -8.42
C ASP A 239 17.88 -11.98 -9.41
N ALA A 240 17.43 -12.07 -10.67
CA ALA A 240 17.76 -11.10 -11.68
C ALA A 240 16.60 -10.97 -12.68
N THR A 241 16.29 -9.73 -13.07
CA THR A 241 15.36 -9.44 -14.14
C THR A 241 15.95 -8.45 -15.12
N ALA A 242 15.51 -8.51 -16.38
CA ALA A 242 15.97 -7.58 -17.42
C ALA A 242 14.84 -7.23 -18.39
N ARG A 243 14.89 -6.00 -18.91
CA ARG A 243 13.98 -5.49 -19.93
C ARG A 243 14.78 -4.78 -21.01
N VAL A 244 14.25 -4.85 -22.23
CA VAL A 244 14.75 -4.08 -23.38
C VAL A 244 13.56 -3.44 -24.08
N ASN A 245 13.62 -2.15 -24.29
CA ASN A 245 12.52 -1.36 -24.78
C ASN A 245 12.96 -0.52 -25.99
N PHE A 246 12.13 -0.52 -27.04
CA PHE A 246 12.21 0.43 -28.15
C PHE A 246 10.96 1.29 -28.11
N PHE A 247 11.10 2.60 -28.11
CA PHE A 247 9.95 3.47 -28.07
C PHE A 247 10.19 4.79 -28.79
N GLY A 248 9.10 5.37 -29.25
CA GLY A 248 9.15 6.68 -29.87
C GLY A 248 7.83 7.41 -29.71
N ARG A 249 7.92 8.73 -29.89
CA ARG A 249 6.78 9.63 -29.80
C ARG A 249 6.89 10.69 -30.86
N VAL A 250 5.75 11.07 -31.42
CA VAL A 250 5.59 12.21 -32.29
C VAL A 250 4.47 13.08 -31.77
N ASN A 251 4.81 14.31 -31.41
CA ASN A 251 3.86 15.37 -31.09
C ASN A 251 3.79 16.33 -32.29
N TYR A 252 2.59 16.66 -32.69
CA TYR A 252 2.31 17.64 -33.72
C TYR A 252 1.32 18.67 -33.24
N SER A 253 1.62 19.94 -33.45
CA SER A 253 0.70 21.05 -33.19
C SER A 253 0.60 21.92 -34.44
N TYR A 254 -0.64 22.19 -34.85
CA TYR A 254 -0.95 23.14 -35.91
C TYR A 254 -1.57 24.39 -35.35
N LYS A 255 -0.88 25.51 -35.45
CA LYS A 255 -1.30 26.84 -34.93
C LYS A 255 -1.68 26.82 -33.46
N ASP A 256 -1.12 25.92 -32.67
CA ASP A 256 -1.48 25.67 -31.27
C ASP A 256 -2.99 25.37 -31.04
N LYS A 257 -3.73 25.07 -32.11
CA LYS A 257 -5.16 24.74 -32.07
C LYS A 257 -5.45 23.25 -32.13
N TYR A 258 -4.81 22.57 -33.07
CA TYR A 258 -4.98 21.14 -33.29
C TYR A 258 -3.71 20.42 -32.84
N LEU A 259 -3.87 19.56 -31.86
CA LEU A 259 -2.81 18.83 -31.21
C LEU A 259 -2.98 17.34 -31.48
N ALA A 260 -1.94 16.66 -31.87
CA ALA A 260 -1.94 15.22 -32.05
C ALA A 260 -0.65 14.61 -31.47
N GLU A 261 -0.79 13.51 -30.77
CA GLU A 261 0.34 12.74 -30.26
C GLU A 261 0.17 11.27 -30.63
N VAL A 262 1.24 10.66 -31.07
CA VAL A 262 1.36 9.21 -31.29
C VAL A 262 2.57 8.73 -30.51
N THR A 263 2.36 7.73 -29.65
CA THR A 263 3.43 7.04 -28.94
C THR A 263 3.38 5.55 -29.27
N MET A 264 4.52 4.97 -29.57
CA MET A 264 4.66 3.52 -29.80
C MET A 264 5.73 2.98 -28.89
N ARG A 265 5.45 1.85 -28.20
CA ARG A 265 6.43 1.12 -27.39
C ARG A 265 6.46 -0.33 -27.82
N TYR A 266 7.66 -0.87 -27.97
CA TYR A 266 7.91 -2.28 -28.19
C TYR A 266 8.84 -2.78 -27.09
N ASP A 267 8.24 -3.37 -26.08
CA ASP A 267 8.88 -3.71 -24.81
C ASP A 267 9.10 -5.22 -24.70
N GLY A 268 10.33 -5.61 -24.32
CA GLY A 268 10.73 -7.00 -24.12
C GLY A 268 11.07 -7.26 -22.66
N SER A 269 10.50 -8.34 -22.08
CA SER A 269 10.74 -8.77 -20.70
C SER A 269 11.29 -10.19 -20.66
N MET A 270 12.31 -10.41 -19.80
CA MET A 270 12.83 -11.75 -19.56
C MET A 270 11.88 -12.65 -18.72
N ASN A 271 10.84 -12.09 -18.11
CA ASN A 271 9.86 -12.84 -17.33
C ASN A 271 9.07 -13.85 -18.21
N PHE A 272 9.09 -13.66 -19.52
CA PHE A 272 8.39 -14.50 -20.51
C PHE A 272 9.35 -15.37 -21.30
N ALA A 273 8.83 -16.52 -21.79
CA ALA A 273 9.58 -17.44 -22.64
C ALA A 273 10.03 -16.78 -23.97
N PRO A 274 11.12 -17.26 -24.58
CA PRO A 274 11.45 -16.89 -25.96
C PRO A 274 10.25 -17.06 -26.89
N GLY A 275 9.96 -16.05 -27.72
CA GLY A 275 8.75 -16.01 -28.57
C GLY A 275 7.55 -15.27 -27.95
N HIS A 276 7.49 -15.10 -26.63
CA HIS A 276 6.41 -14.38 -25.91
C HIS A 276 6.90 -13.14 -25.16
N ARG A 277 8.19 -12.80 -25.28
CA ARG A 277 8.83 -11.70 -24.52
C ARG A 277 8.36 -10.31 -24.91
N TRP A 278 7.96 -10.12 -26.16
CA TRP A 278 7.77 -8.81 -26.75
C TRP A 278 6.30 -8.42 -26.80
N GLY A 279 5.99 -7.21 -26.34
CA GLY A 279 4.67 -6.59 -26.45
C GLY A 279 4.73 -5.26 -27.18
N LEU A 280 3.73 -4.97 -28.04
CA LEU A 280 3.58 -3.70 -28.73
C LEU A 280 2.45 -2.90 -28.07
N PHE A 281 2.75 -1.67 -27.67
CA PHE A 281 1.85 -0.81 -26.89
C PHE A 281 1.71 0.56 -27.56
N PRO A 282 0.75 0.72 -28.48
CA PRO A 282 0.45 2.01 -29.13
C PRO A 282 -0.42 2.91 -28.24
N SER A 283 -0.26 4.23 -28.41
CA SER A 283 -1.09 5.25 -27.79
C SER A 283 -1.29 6.44 -28.74
N PHE A 284 -2.50 6.99 -28.75
CA PHE A 284 -2.89 8.13 -29.57
C PHE A 284 -3.62 9.15 -28.70
N SER A 285 -3.30 10.44 -28.89
CA SER A 285 -4.08 11.50 -28.28
C SER A 285 -4.34 12.65 -29.25
N LEU A 286 -5.51 13.28 -29.09
CA LEU A 286 -5.93 14.42 -29.85
C LEU A 286 -6.39 15.53 -28.91
N GLY A 287 -6.05 16.76 -29.23
CA GLY A 287 -6.50 17.96 -28.55
C GLY A 287 -6.98 19.01 -29.55
N TRP A 288 -8.09 19.64 -29.23
CA TRP A 288 -8.60 20.76 -29.99
C TRP A 288 -8.82 21.95 -29.08
N VAL A 289 -8.03 23.01 -29.29
CA VAL A 289 -8.18 24.28 -28.57
C VAL A 289 -9.29 25.08 -29.28
N MET A 290 -10.53 24.80 -28.89
CA MET A 290 -11.73 25.35 -29.51
C MET A 290 -11.83 26.86 -29.30
N SER A 291 -11.31 27.40 -28.21
CA SER A 291 -11.26 28.84 -27.92
C SER A 291 -10.43 29.65 -28.92
N GLU A 292 -9.54 28.99 -29.70
CA GLU A 292 -8.73 29.65 -30.72
C GLU A 292 -9.44 29.71 -32.10
N GLU A 293 -10.66 29.20 -32.20
CA GLU A 293 -11.44 29.25 -33.43
C GLU A 293 -12.22 30.58 -33.58
N LYS A 294 -12.38 31.05 -34.83
CA LYS A 294 -13.06 32.29 -35.11
C LYS A 294 -14.54 32.28 -34.64
N PHE A 295 -15.22 31.15 -34.73
CA PHE A 295 -16.60 31.03 -34.26
C PHE A 295 -16.74 31.15 -32.74
N PHE A 296 -15.62 30.99 -32.00
CA PHE A 296 -15.61 31.08 -30.55
C PHE A 296 -15.46 32.51 -30.02
N GLU A 297 -15.06 33.47 -30.89
CA GLU A 297 -14.82 34.86 -30.50
C GLU A 297 -15.99 35.51 -29.69
N PRO A 298 -17.27 35.28 -30.03
CA PRO A 298 -18.38 35.84 -29.24
C PRO A 298 -18.51 35.27 -27.84
N VAL A 299 -17.91 34.10 -27.58
CA VAL A 299 -17.93 33.37 -26.30
C VAL A 299 -16.74 33.71 -25.43
N LYS A 300 -15.63 34.16 -26.01
CA LYS A 300 -14.37 34.50 -25.31
C LYS A 300 -14.52 35.41 -24.09
N PRO A 301 -15.43 36.42 -24.08
CA PRO A 301 -15.64 37.25 -22.87
C PRO A 301 -16.07 36.48 -21.63
N TYR A 302 -16.65 35.28 -21.79
CA TYR A 302 -17.12 34.43 -20.70
C TYR A 302 -16.27 33.17 -20.51
N VAL A 303 -15.70 32.62 -21.59
CA VAL A 303 -14.88 31.41 -21.61
C VAL A 303 -13.57 31.74 -22.29
N ASP A 304 -12.53 31.99 -21.50
CA ASP A 304 -11.22 32.43 -21.99
C ASP A 304 -10.48 31.34 -22.77
N PHE A 305 -10.66 30.11 -22.30
CA PHE A 305 -10.01 28.94 -22.84
C PHE A 305 -10.93 27.73 -22.81
N LEU A 306 -10.96 26.98 -23.91
CA LEU A 306 -11.62 25.69 -24.00
C LEU A 306 -10.82 24.75 -24.89
N LYS A 307 -10.36 23.64 -24.29
CA LYS A 307 -9.67 22.57 -24.99
C LYS A 307 -10.41 21.26 -24.79
N LEU A 308 -10.80 20.61 -25.88
CA LEU A 308 -11.30 19.23 -25.87
C LEU A 308 -10.11 18.25 -25.96
N LYS A 309 -10.20 17.14 -25.24
CA LYS A 309 -9.17 16.11 -25.15
C LYS A 309 -9.76 14.73 -25.41
N ALA A 310 -9.09 13.94 -26.21
CA ALA A 310 -9.43 12.52 -26.40
C ALA A 310 -8.14 11.72 -26.49
N SER A 311 -8.05 10.59 -25.79
CA SER A 311 -6.94 9.69 -25.91
C SER A 311 -7.36 8.22 -25.81
N TRP A 312 -6.61 7.38 -26.48
CA TRP A 312 -6.66 5.94 -26.35
C TRP A 312 -5.24 5.40 -26.33
N GLY A 313 -5.00 4.45 -25.42
CA GLY A 313 -3.69 3.81 -25.33
C GLY A 313 -3.76 2.41 -24.78
N GLN A 314 -2.83 1.59 -25.23
CA GLN A 314 -2.58 0.26 -24.71
C GLN A 314 -1.31 0.27 -23.86
N MET A 315 -1.39 -0.31 -22.67
CA MET A 315 -0.27 -0.47 -21.74
C MET A 315 -0.08 -1.96 -21.46
N GLY A 316 1.18 -2.39 -21.35
CA GLY A 316 1.57 -3.73 -20.94
C GLY A 316 1.97 -3.76 -19.46
N ASN A 317 1.72 -4.90 -18.82
CA ASN A 317 2.21 -5.20 -17.47
C ASN A 317 2.89 -6.56 -17.49
N ASP A 318 4.14 -6.62 -17.02
CA ASP A 318 4.95 -7.84 -16.85
C ASP A 318 5.28 -8.13 -15.38
N ASN A 319 4.54 -7.54 -14.44
CA ASN A 319 4.73 -7.73 -13.01
C ASN A 319 4.24 -9.12 -12.57
N ILE A 320 5.04 -10.12 -12.89
CA ILE A 320 4.85 -11.53 -12.54
C ILE A 320 6.14 -12.09 -11.96
N SER A 321 6.05 -13.22 -11.26
CA SER A 321 7.24 -13.96 -10.86
C SER A 321 8.04 -14.39 -12.08
N ALA A 322 9.35 -14.21 -12.03
CA ALA A 322 10.23 -14.62 -13.13
C ALA A 322 10.19 -16.14 -13.37
N TYR A 323 10.54 -16.55 -14.59
CA TYR A 323 10.71 -17.96 -14.97
C TYR A 323 9.46 -18.84 -14.83
N GLN A 324 8.24 -18.27 -14.93
CA GLN A 324 7.02 -19.09 -14.93
C GLN A 324 6.93 -20.08 -16.10
N TYR A 325 7.73 -19.89 -17.13
CA TYR A 325 7.86 -20.80 -18.26
C TYR A 325 8.77 -22.03 -17.97
N LEU A 326 9.30 -22.15 -16.74
CA LEU A 326 10.09 -23.28 -16.27
C LEU A 326 9.38 -23.99 -15.12
N SER A 327 9.47 -25.34 -15.10
CA SER A 327 9.06 -26.11 -13.94
C SER A 327 10.01 -25.88 -12.76
N GLN A 328 9.44 -25.80 -11.58
CA GLN A 328 10.19 -25.56 -10.35
C GLN A 328 10.00 -26.73 -9.37
N TYR A 329 11.08 -27.14 -8.72
CA TYR A 329 11.07 -28.19 -7.72
C TYR A 329 11.62 -27.66 -6.39
N ALA A 330 11.13 -28.21 -5.29
CA ALA A 330 11.66 -27.98 -3.96
C ALA A 330 11.89 -29.31 -3.23
N PHE A 331 12.82 -29.31 -2.30
CA PHE A 331 13.00 -30.44 -1.39
C PHE A 331 11.84 -30.50 -0.39
N THR A 332 11.43 -31.71 -0.03
CA THR A 332 10.45 -31.91 1.05
C THR A 332 11.07 -31.50 2.38
N GLY A 333 10.30 -30.81 3.23
CA GLY A 333 10.69 -30.49 4.61
C GLY A 333 10.82 -31.78 5.47
N THR A 334 9.97 -32.78 5.18
CA THR A 334 10.01 -34.11 5.79
C THR A 334 10.46 -35.13 4.75
N GLY A 335 11.35 -36.02 5.11
CA GLY A 335 11.81 -37.12 4.26
C GLY A 335 11.08 -38.42 4.57
N ALA A 336 11.38 -39.45 3.79
CA ALA A 336 11.00 -40.83 4.08
C ALA A 336 12.20 -41.61 4.65
N TYR A 337 11.92 -42.40 5.64
CA TYR A 337 12.93 -43.34 6.17
C TYR A 337 12.96 -44.60 5.29
N PHE A 338 14.12 -44.92 4.77
CA PHE A 338 14.38 -46.18 4.07
C PHE A 338 15.37 -47.03 4.87
N GLY A 339 15.04 -48.31 5.03
CA GLY A 339 15.76 -49.26 5.84
C GLY A 339 14.96 -49.68 7.07
N SER A 340 15.52 -50.57 7.88
CA SER A 340 14.95 -51.08 9.12
C SER A 340 15.93 -51.00 10.28
N GLY A 341 15.40 -50.80 11.50
CA GLY A 341 16.21 -50.68 12.73
C GLY A 341 17.15 -49.46 12.72
N ASP A 342 18.29 -49.57 13.39
CA ASP A 342 19.27 -48.48 13.54
C ASP A 342 19.94 -48.05 12.23
N GLY A 343 19.70 -48.76 11.13
CA GLY A 343 20.18 -48.42 9.80
C GLY A 343 19.20 -47.63 8.96
N ALA A 344 18.05 -47.24 9.47
CA ALA A 344 17.09 -46.44 8.74
C ALA A 344 17.63 -45.01 8.46
N ALA A 345 17.74 -44.66 7.17
CA ALA A 345 18.22 -43.35 6.75
C ALA A 345 17.06 -42.45 6.31
N LEU A 346 17.04 -41.23 6.80
CA LEU A 346 16.10 -40.18 6.34
C LEU A 346 16.57 -39.66 4.99
N ASN A 347 15.76 -39.92 3.94
CA ASN A 347 16.02 -39.43 2.60
C ASN A 347 15.02 -38.30 2.29
N LYS A 348 15.54 -37.12 2.02
CA LYS A 348 14.70 -35.98 1.57
C LYS A 348 14.28 -36.22 0.11
N GLY A 349 13.00 -36.17 -0.13
CA GLY A 349 12.45 -36.16 -1.48
C GLY A 349 12.43 -34.74 -2.08
N PHE A 350 12.02 -34.66 -3.32
CA PHE A 350 11.69 -33.39 -3.98
C PHE A 350 10.33 -33.50 -4.62
N TYR A 351 9.65 -32.37 -4.76
CA TYR A 351 8.32 -32.31 -5.37
C TYR A 351 8.23 -31.09 -6.29
N LEU A 352 7.31 -31.16 -7.24
CA LEU A 352 7.01 -30.10 -8.17
C LEU A 352 6.27 -28.97 -7.44
N THR A 353 6.84 -27.78 -7.39
CA THR A 353 6.20 -26.60 -6.79
C THR A 353 5.46 -25.77 -7.82
N ARG A 354 5.83 -25.89 -9.10
CA ARG A 354 5.20 -25.18 -10.21
C ARG A 354 5.41 -25.92 -11.52
N THR A 355 4.32 -26.12 -12.25
CA THR A 355 4.36 -26.58 -13.64
C THR A 355 4.70 -25.43 -14.57
N ALA A 356 5.52 -25.69 -15.59
CA ALA A 356 5.88 -24.70 -16.61
C ALA A 356 4.67 -24.21 -17.40
N ASN A 357 4.60 -22.90 -17.65
CA ASN A 357 3.72 -22.34 -18.67
C ASN A 357 4.51 -21.48 -19.67
N PRO A 358 4.93 -22.03 -20.81
CA PRO A 358 5.68 -21.29 -21.81
C PRO A 358 4.85 -20.23 -22.56
N LEU A 359 3.51 -20.25 -22.43
CA LEU A 359 2.58 -19.35 -23.12
C LEU A 359 2.32 -18.05 -22.35
N VAL A 360 2.84 -17.92 -21.13
CA VAL A 360 2.67 -16.70 -20.34
C VAL A 360 3.23 -15.49 -21.09
N THR A 361 2.43 -14.44 -21.17
CA THR A 361 2.76 -13.19 -21.85
C THR A 361 2.22 -11.98 -21.10
N TRP A 362 2.35 -10.82 -21.69
CA TRP A 362 1.95 -9.53 -21.13
C TRP A 362 0.45 -9.47 -20.77
N GLU A 363 0.15 -8.98 -19.60
CA GLU A 363 -1.17 -8.44 -19.30
C GLU A 363 -1.33 -7.10 -20.03
N THR A 364 -2.52 -6.81 -20.57
CA THR A 364 -2.77 -5.58 -21.32
C THR A 364 -3.90 -4.75 -20.71
N ALA A 365 -3.75 -3.44 -20.71
CA ALA A 365 -4.77 -2.47 -20.32
C ALA A 365 -5.03 -1.49 -21.48
N ASN A 366 -6.25 -1.49 -22.00
CA ASN A 366 -6.71 -0.56 -23.02
C ASN A 366 -7.55 0.54 -22.37
N THR A 367 -7.01 1.76 -22.35
CA THR A 367 -7.63 2.91 -21.68
C THR A 367 -8.06 3.95 -22.70
N THR A 368 -9.31 4.38 -22.59
CA THR A 368 -9.87 5.52 -23.34
C THR A 368 -10.17 6.64 -22.37
N ASN A 369 -9.72 7.85 -22.68
CA ASN A 369 -10.04 9.06 -21.92
C ASN A 369 -10.71 10.08 -22.85
N LEU A 370 -11.75 10.74 -22.36
CA LEU A 370 -12.42 11.84 -23.01
C LEU A 370 -12.60 12.97 -21.99
N GLY A 371 -12.19 14.17 -22.32
CA GLY A 371 -12.24 15.25 -21.36
C GLY A 371 -12.19 16.64 -22.00
N PHE A 372 -12.24 17.63 -21.14
CA PHE A 372 -12.01 19.03 -21.52
C PHE A 372 -11.30 19.79 -20.41
N SER A 373 -10.58 20.84 -20.81
CA SER A 373 -10.05 21.86 -19.90
C SER A 373 -10.65 23.20 -20.30
N ALA A 374 -11.21 23.91 -19.34
CA ALA A 374 -11.84 25.20 -19.55
C ALA A 374 -11.36 26.24 -18.53
N SER A 375 -11.29 27.51 -18.96
CA SER A 375 -11.02 28.67 -18.12
C SER A 375 -12.07 29.75 -18.40
N PHE A 376 -12.49 30.43 -17.36
CA PHE A 376 -13.59 31.40 -17.39
C PHE A 376 -13.20 32.67 -16.63
N LEU A 377 -13.86 33.77 -16.94
CA LEU A 377 -13.79 35.03 -16.21
C LEU A 377 -12.34 35.56 -16.09
N ASN A 378 -11.61 35.62 -17.22
CA ASN A 378 -10.22 36.04 -17.28
C ASN A 378 -9.29 35.17 -16.41
N GLY A 379 -9.51 33.85 -16.40
CA GLY A 379 -8.69 32.89 -15.68
C GLY A 379 -9.01 32.76 -14.17
N MET A 380 -10.04 33.44 -13.68
CA MET A 380 -10.44 33.33 -12.27
C MET A 380 -10.97 31.94 -11.93
N PHE A 381 -11.74 31.32 -12.84
CA PHE A 381 -12.25 29.96 -12.66
C PHE A 381 -11.70 29.03 -13.71
N SER A 382 -11.18 27.87 -13.29
CA SER A 382 -10.76 26.80 -14.20
C SER A 382 -11.44 25.48 -13.85
N LEU A 383 -11.71 24.68 -14.86
CA LEU A 383 -12.34 23.37 -14.75
C LEU A 383 -11.67 22.38 -15.69
N ASP A 384 -11.14 21.30 -15.14
CA ASP A 384 -10.70 20.11 -15.85
C ASP A 384 -11.66 18.98 -15.56
N PHE A 385 -12.14 18.32 -16.61
CA PHE A 385 -13.00 17.15 -16.54
C PHE A 385 -12.43 16.05 -17.43
N ASP A 386 -12.32 14.84 -16.89
CA ASP A 386 -11.92 13.66 -17.64
C ASP A 386 -12.83 12.49 -17.26
N TRP A 387 -13.34 11.80 -18.27
CA TRP A 387 -13.98 10.51 -18.17
C TRP A 387 -13.02 9.45 -18.71
N PHE A 388 -12.86 8.33 -17.99
CA PHE A 388 -12.03 7.25 -18.43
C PHE A 388 -12.72 5.90 -18.40
N LYS A 389 -12.27 4.99 -19.27
CA LYS A 389 -12.63 3.59 -19.27
C LYS A 389 -11.41 2.74 -19.63
N SER A 390 -10.98 1.91 -18.68
CA SER A 390 -9.87 0.98 -18.83
C SER A 390 -10.40 -0.45 -18.89
N LYS A 391 -9.95 -1.21 -19.87
CA LYS A 391 -10.27 -2.64 -20.05
C LYS A 391 -8.97 -3.43 -19.91
N ARG A 392 -8.77 -4.07 -18.74
CA ARG A 392 -7.64 -4.96 -18.51
C ARG A 392 -8.00 -6.36 -19.00
N ARG A 393 -7.07 -6.96 -19.73
CA ARG A 393 -7.20 -8.28 -20.35
C ARG A 393 -5.93 -9.08 -20.08
N ASP A 394 -6.03 -10.39 -20.27
CA ASP A 394 -4.91 -11.30 -20.17
C ASP A 394 -4.24 -11.25 -18.79
N ILE A 395 -5.01 -10.92 -17.74
CA ILE A 395 -4.56 -10.91 -16.36
C ILE A 395 -4.19 -12.34 -15.96
N LEU A 396 -3.02 -12.51 -15.39
CA LEU A 396 -2.54 -13.80 -14.93
C LEU A 396 -3.33 -14.29 -13.71
N ILE A 397 -3.98 -15.42 -13.86
CA ILE A 397 -4.72 -16.12 -12.81
C ILE A 397 -4.36 -17.60 -12.82
N THR A 398 -4.35 -18.24 -11.66
CA THR A 398 -4.17 -19.69 -11.54
C THR A 398 -5.53 -20.37 -11.66
N ARG A 399 -5.64 -21.39 -12.52
CA ARG A 399 -6.84 -22.24 -12.64
C ARG A 399 -6.94 -23.21 -11.46
N SER A 400 -7.15 -22.70 -10.27
CA SER A 400 -7.30 -23.54 -9.07
C SER A 400 -8.76 -24.01 -8.87
N ALA A 401 -9.72 -23.30 -9.45
CA ALA A 401 -11.14 -23.52 -9.20
C ALA A 401 -11.78 -24.54 -10.15
N SER A 402 -11.31 -24.63 -11.39
CA SER A 402 -11.88 -25.54 -12.41
C SER A 402 -11.25 -26.92 -12.42
N ILE A 403 -10.18 -27.18 -11.64
CA ILE A 403 -9.49 -28.47 -11.59
C ILE A 403 -9.55 -29.03 -10.17
N PRO A 404 -10.01 -30.28 -10.01
CA PRO A 404 -10.12 -30.92 -8.71
C PRO A 404 -8.76 -31.08 -8.01
N THR A 405 -8.69 -30.75 -6.72
CA THR A 405 -7.45 -30.81 -5.92
C THR A 405 -6.84 -32.22 -5.83
N TYR A 406 -7.66 -33.26 -5.95
CA TYR A 406 -7.17 -34.66 -5.94
C TYR A 406 -6.34 -35.04 -7.19
N SER A 407 -6.31 -34.17 -8.21
CA SER A 407 -5.45 -34.41 -9.39
C SER A 407 -3.95 -34.35 -9.04
N GLY A 408 -3.57 -33.72 -7.92
CA GLY A 408 -2.18 -33.49 -7.52
C GLY A 408 -1.39 -32.58 -8.44
N LEU A 409 -2.06 -31.92 -9.40
CA LEU A 409 -1.42 -31.00 -10.34
C LEU A 409 -1.19 -29.64 -9.71
N VAL A 410 0.03 -29.12 -9.83
CA VAL A 410 0.36 -27.72 -9.52
C VAL A 410 0.28 -26.91 -10.79
N LEU A 411 -0.85 -26.23 -10.96
CA LEU A 411 -1.13 -25.49 -12.19
C LEU A 411 -0.34 -24.19 -12.23
N PRO A 412 0.16 -23.82 -13.42
CA PRO A 412 0.75 -22.51 -13.64
C PRO A 412 -0.33 -21.43 -13.74
N ALA A 413 0.08 -20.17 -13.59
CA ALA A 413 -0.77 -19.04 -13.96
C ALA A 413 -0.96 -18.95 -15.48
N GLU A 414 -2.14 -18.52 -15.91
CA GLU A 414 -2.53 -18.33 -17.30
C GLU A 414 -3.12 -16.93 -17.54
N ASN A 415 -2.95 -16.39 -18.74
CA ASN A 415 -3.46 -15.08 -19.15
C ASN A 415 -4.96 -15.11 -19.48
N LEU A 416 -5.83 -15.19 -18.48
CA LEU A 416 -7.27 -15.40 -18.65
C LEU A 416 -8.14 -14.28 -18.05
N GLY A 417 -7.71 -13.68 -16.96
CA GLY A 417 -8.51 -12.72 -16.19
C GLY A 417 -8.86 -11.46 -16.98
N LYS A 418 -10.04 -10.91 -16.71
CA LYS A 418 -10.53 -9.69 -17.36
C LYS A 418 -11.22 -8.78 -16.34
N VAL A 419 -10.80 -7.51 -16.28
CA VAL A 419 -11.38 -6.50 -15.39
C VAL A 419 -11.60 -5.20 -16.16
N ASN A 420 -12.75 -4.59 -15.99
CA ASN A 420 -13.00 -3.24 -16.47
C ASN A 420 -12.93 -2.27 -15.29
N ASN A 421 -12.41 -1.06 -15.53
CA ASN A 421 -12.47 0.05 -14.61
C ASN A 421 -12.93 1.30 -15.36
N SER A 422 -13.81 2.10 -14.76
CA SER A 422 -14.30 3.34 -15.37
C SER A 422 -14.62 4.38 -14.29
N GLY A 423 -14.51 5.64 -14.65
CA GLY A 423 -14.72 6.71 -13.69
C GLY A 423 -14.71 8.10 -14.32
N VAL A 424 -14.79 9.08 -13.44
CA VAL A 424 -14.67 10.50 -13.77
C VAL A 424 -13.70 11.16 -12.81
N GLU A 425 -12.97 12.14 -13.32
CA GLU A 425 -12.05 12.99 -12.58
C GLU A 425 -12.39 14.46 -12.86
N ILE A 426 -12.45 15.26 -11.81
CA ILE A 426 -12.78 16.67 -11.87
C ILE A 426 -11.78 17.45 -11.04
N VAL A 427 -11.20 18.49 -11.63
CA VAL A 427 -10.42 19.49 -10.90
C VAL A 427 -11.01 20.86 -11.20
N ALA A 428 -11.40 21.59 -10.15
CA ALA A 428 -11.94 22.94 -10.26
C ALA A 428 -11.14 23.90 -9.39
N SER A 429 -10.76 25.06 -9.94
CA SER A 429 -10.04 26.11 -9.21
C SER A 429 -10.73 27.45 -9.40
N TYR A 430 -10.86 28.20 -8.32
CA TYR A 430 -11.26 29.59 -8.35
C TYR A 430 -10.21 30.45 -7.63
N ARG A 431 -9.81 31.56 -8.23
CA ARG A 431 -8.85 32.52 -7.66
C ARG A 431 -9.34 33.92 -7.90
N ASP A 432 -9.22 34.76 -6.87
CA ASP A 432 -9.63 36.16 -6.94
C ASP A 432 -8.74 37.03 -6.06
N ARG A 433 -8.79 38.33 -6.30
CA ARG A 433 -8.03 39.33 -5.58
C ARG A 433 -8.89 40.53 -5.23
N ALA A 434 -8.94 40.87 -3.95
CA ALA A 434 -9.62 42.03 -3.43
C ALA A 434 -8.59 42.97 -2.77
N GLY A 435 -8.06 43.94 -3.52
CA GLY A 435 -6.99 44.83 -3.07
C GLY A 435 -5.69 44.06 -2.81
N ASP A 436 -5.19 44.10 -1.56
CA ASP A 436 -3.99 43.36 -1.14
C ASP A 436 -4.28 41.90 -0.73
N PHE A 437 -5.56 41.50 -0.69
CA PHE A 437 -5.97 40.15 -0.30
C PHE A 437 -6.15 39.29 -1.55
N GLU A 438 -5.32 38.26 -1.68
CA GLU A 438 -5.46 37.22 -2.71
C GLU A 438 -5.96 35.94 -2.07
N TRP A 439 -6.93 35.28 -2.69
CA TRP A 439 -7.46 34.02 -2.18
C TRP A 439 -7.82 33.07 -3.30
N GLY A 440 -7.89 31.81 -2.96
CA GLY A 440 -8.30 30.79 -3.93
C GLY A 440 -8.78 29.51 -3.27
N ILE A 441 -9.57 28.77 -4.01
CA ILE A 441 -10.00 27.42 -3.69
C ILE A 441 -9.71 26.52 -4.87
N THR A 442 -9.10 25.36 -4.63
CA THR A 442 -8.92 24.31 -5.62
C THR A 442 -9.49 23.02 -5.06
N GLY A 443 -10.40 22.40 -5.79
CA GLY A 443 -11.00 21.11 -5.44
C GLY A 443 -10.69 20.06 -6.48
N ASN A 444 -10.50 18.81 -6.03
CA ASN A 444 -10.41 17.63 -6.87
C ASN A 444 -11.40 16.58 -6.40
N PHE A 445 -11.96 15.86 -7.35
CA PHE A 445 -12.93 14.79 -7.13
C PHE A 445 -12.68 13.67 -8.13
N THR A 446 -12.61 12.44 -7.63
CA THR A 446 -12.51 11.23 -8.45
C THR A 446 -13.57 10.23 -8.02
N TYR A 447 -14.31 9.72 -9.00
CA TYR A 447 -15.14 8.53 -8.84
C TYR A 447 -14.62 7.44 -9.77
N ALA A 448 -14.32 6.26 -9.22
CA ALA A 448 -13.85 5.11 -9.98
C ALA A 448 -14.52 3.82 -9.49
N GLU A 449 -14.92 2.98 -10.43
CA GLU A 449 -15.51 1.67 -10.13
C GLU A 449 -14.95 0.61 -11.07
N ASN A 450 -14.54 -0.52 -10.48
CA ASN A 450 -14.08 -1.67 -11.24
C ASN A 450 -15.10 -2.80 -11.23
N LYS A 451 -15.05 -3.65 -12.25
CA LYS A 451 -15.88 -4.84 -12.39
C LYS A 451 -15.08 -5.98 -13.02
N VAL A 452 -15.04 -7.11 -12.34
CA VAL A 452 -14.48 -8.34 -12.90
C VAL A 452 -15.40 -8.83 -14.02
N VAL A 453 -14.84 -9.01 -15.20
CA VAL A 453 -15.56 -9.50 -16.38
C VAL A 453 -15.40 -11.00 -16.51
N TYR A 454 -14.24 -11.52 -16.13
CA TYR A 454 -13.94 -12.95 -16.14
C TYR A 454 -12.87 -13.28 -15.08
N MET A 455 -13.13 -14.31 -14.32
CA MET A 455 -12.24 -14.97 -13.39
C MET A 455 -12.52 -16.49 -13.50
N ASP A 456 -11.50 -17.33 -13.23
CA ASP A 456 -11.71 -18.76 -13.10
C ASP A 456 -12.37 -19.06 -11.74
N GLU A 457 -13.59 -19.55 -11.76
CA GLU A 457 -14.38 -19.82 -10.55
C GLU A 457 -14.90 -21.26 -10.59
N ALA A 458 -14.93 -21.93 -9.44
CA ALA A 458 -15.49 -23.28 -9.34
C ALA A 458 -16.97 -23.28 -9.73
N VAL A 459 -17.39 -24.31 -10.47
CA VAL A 459 -18.78 -24.46 -10.92
C VAL A 459 -19.74 -24.47 -9.73
N ALA A 460 -19.31 -25.03 -8.60
CA ALA A 460 -20.09 -25.11 -7.37
C ALA A 460 -20.16 -23.79 -6.58
N THR A 461 -19.41 -22.74 -6.97
CA THR A 461 -19.46 -21.45 -6.26
C THR A 461 -20.85 -20.83 -6.39
N PRO A 462 -21.53 -20.53 -5.28
CA PRO A 462 -22.83 -19.87 -5.28
C PRO A 462 -22.78 -18.54 -6.06
N GLU A 463 -23.86 -18.22 -6.78
CA GLU A 463 -23.89 -17.04 -7.64
C GLU A 463 -23.61 -15.73 -6.85
N TRP A 464 -24.13 -15.63 -5.64
CA TRP A 464 -23.94 -14.48 -4.75
C TRP A 464 -22.54 -14.38 -4.14
N GLN A 465 -21.68 -15.39 -4.28
CA GLN A 465 -20.27 -15.37 -3.88
C GLN A 465 -19.32 -15.08 -5.02
N ARG A 466 -19.76 -15.18 -6.27
CA ARG A 466 -18.89 -15.05 -7.43
C ARG A 466 -18.20 -13.69 -7.49
N THR A 467 -16.94 -13.70 -7.89
CA THR A 467 -16.16 -12.50 -8.18
C THR A 467 -16.55 -11.90 -9.52
N THR A 468 -16.85 -12.74 -10.50
CA THR A 468 -17.33 -12.32 -11.84
C THR A 468 -18.63 -11.53 -11.71
N GLY A 469 -18.63 -10.33 -12.27
CA GLY A 469 -19.76 -9.42 -12.19
C GLY A 469 -19.68 -8.39 -11.07
N ASN A 470 -18.74 -8.55 -10.13
CA ASN A 470 -18.55 -7.72 -8.93
C ASN A 470 -17.19 -7.01 -8.94
N PRO A 471 -16.93 -6.04 -8.05
CA PRO A 471 -15.61 -5.46 -7.85
C PRO A 471 -14.58 -6.53 -7.44
N ILE A 472 -13.33 -6.37 -7.92
CA ILE A 472 -12.25 -7.34 -7.65
C ILE A 472 -11.94 -7.46 -6.16
N ASP A 473 -12.19 -6.42 -5.40
CA ASP A 473 -11.92 -6.30 -3.97
C ASP A 473 -13.18 -6.35 -3.10
N GLY A 474 -14.33 -6.78 -3.64
CA GLY A 474 -15.56 -7.00 -2.90
C GLY A 474 -15.37 -8.01 -1.75
N LEU A 475 -15.88 -7.67 -0.56
CA LEU A 475 -15.78 -8.52 0.62
C LEU A 475 -16.81 -9.66 0.55
N VAL A 476 -16.41 -10.89 0.94
CA VAL A 476 -17.34 -12.01 1.13
C VAL A 476 -17.54 -12.19 2.64
N LEU A 477 -18.79 -12.16 3.09
CA LEU A 477 -19.15 -12.22 4.50
C LEU A 477 -20.63 -12.56 4.72
N TYR A 478 -21.00 -12.96 5.94
CA TYR A 478 -22.38 -13.20 6.30
C TYR A 478 -23.21 -11.93 6.36
N LYS A 479 -24.46 -11.99 5.92
CA LYS A 479 -25.40 -10.89 6.11
C LYS A 479 -26.11 -11.06 7.45
N ALA A 480 -25.77 -10.20 8.42
CA ALA A 480 -26.40 -10.19 9.72
C ALA A 480 -27.77 -9.47 9.67
N LEU A 481 -28.78 -10.08 10.31
CA LEU A 481 -30.16 -9.59 10.37
C LEU A 481 -30.52 -8.98 11.73
N GLY A 482 -29.82 -9.38 12.81
CA GLY A 482 -30.08 -8.90 14.14
C GLY A 482 -29.43 -9.79 15.22
N ILE A 483 -29.98 -9.77 16.41
CA ILE A 483 -29.53 -10.55 17.56
C ILE A 483 -30.72 -11.41 18.06
N TYR A 484 -30.50 -12.71 18.28
CA TYR A 484 -31.52 -13.59 18.86
C TYR A 484 -31.92 -13.11 20.25
N GLN A 485 -33.24 -12.92 20.46
CA GLN A 485 -33.77 -12.42 21.73
C GLN A 485 -34.24 -13.56 22.68
N SER A 486 -34.62 -14.71 22.13
CA SER A 486 -35.10 -15.85 22.90
C SER A 486 -34.69 -17.18 22.26
N GLN A 487 -34.76 -18.27 23.04
CA GLN A 487 -34.53 -19.63 22.54
C GLN A 487 -35.56 -20.02 21.48
N GLU A 488 -36.83 -19.64 21.69
CA GLU A 488 -37.92 -19.88 20.73
C GLU A 488 -37.58 -19.24 19.35
N GLN A 489 -36.96 -18.05 19.33
CA GLN A 489 -36.53 -17.44 18.09
C GLN A 489 -35.40 -18.22 17.44
N VAL A 490 -34.44 -18.76 18.21
CA VAL A 490 -33.37 -19.62 17.70
C VAL A 490 -33.95 -20.85 17.03
N ASP A 491 -34.83 -21.56 17.76
CA ASP A 491 -35.42 -22.84 17.36
C ASP A 491 -36.30 -22.72 16.08
N ASN A 492 -36.88 -21.53 15.84
CA ASN A 492 -37.76 -21.24 14.71
C ASN A 492 -37.08 -20.52 13.52
N THR A 493 -35.78 -20.28 13.59
CA THR A 493 -35.05 -19.55 12.55
C THR A 493 -33.84 -20.37 12.11
N PRO A 494 -33.48 -20.40 10.80
CA PRO A 494 -32.21 -21.00 10.35
C PRO A 494 -31.03 -20.46 11.16
N HIS A 495 -30.23 -21.35 11.71
CA HIS A 495 -29.15 -20.97 12.62
C HIS A 495 -27.91 -21.87 12.43
N MET A 496 -26.81 -21.40 12.95
CA MET A 496 -25.57 -22.17 13.06
C MET A 496 -25.62 -23.08 14.26
N ASP A 497 -24.84 -24.16 14.25
CA ASP A 497 -24.73 -25.06 15.39
C ASP A 497 -24.43 -24.29 16.68
N ASN A 498 -25.10 -24.69 17.77
CA ASN A 498 -24.95 -24.10 19.10
C ASN A 498 -25.36 -22.63 19.23
N ALA A 499 -26.15 -22.09 18.30
CA ALA A 499 -26.68 -20.74 18.43
C ALA A 499 -27.57 -20.64 19.72
N ALA A 500 -27.54 -19.48 20.36
CA ALA A 500 -28.27 -19.21 21.57
C ALA A 500 -28.71 -17.73 21.63
N PRO A 501 -29.63 -17.35 22.52
CA PRO A 501 -30.00 -15.96 22.72
C PRO A 501 -28.80 -15.07 22.96
N GLY A 502 -28.78 -13.91 22.30
CA GLY A 502 -27.67 -12.97 22.28
C GLY A 502 -26.67 -13.17 21.14
N ASP A 503 -26.78 -14.25 20.36
CA ASP A 503 -25.97 -14.46 19.17
C ASP A 503 -26.54 -13.71 17.96
N LEU A 504 -25.68 -13.48 16.92
CA LEU A 504 -26.10 -12.85 15.67
C LEU A 504 -26.98 -13.79 14.84
N ILE A 505 -28.03 -13.25 14.27
CA ILE A 505 -28.87 -13.90 13.28
C ILE A 505 -28.26 -13.63 11.91
N TYR A 506 -28.01 -14.68 11.14
CA TYR A 506 -27.53 -14.56 9.76
C TYR A 506 -28.63 -14.95 8.77
N GLN A 507 -28.56 -14.37 7.58
CA GLN A 507 -29.46 -14.69 6.49
C GLN A 507 -29.11 -16.07 5.92
N ASP A 508 -30.13 -16.96 5.87
CA ASP A 508 -30.11 -18.15 5.03
C ASP A 508 -30.31 -17.70 3.58
N THR A 509 -29.22 -17.66 2.83
CA THR A 509 -29.20 -17.10 1.47
C THR A 509 -29.60 -18.16 0.44
N ASN A 510 -29.27 -19.43 0.70
CA ASN A 510 -29.56 -20.55 -0.20
C ASN A 510 -30.93 -21.19 0.10
N GLY A 511 -31.51 -20.95 1.27
CA GLY A 511 -32.84 -21.44 1.68
C GLY A 511 -32.86 -22.92 2.09
N ASP A 512 -31.72 -23.45 2.56
CA ASP A 512 -31.60 -24.88 2.94
C ASP A 512 -31.94 -25.13 4.40
N GLY A 513 -32.20 -24.07 5.18
CA GLY A 513 -32.61 -24.14 6.60
C GLY A 513 -31.44 -24.20 7.58
N THR A 514 -30.20 -24.17 7.11
CA THR A 514 -28.98 -24.17 7.94
C THR A 514 -28.06 -23.03 7.51
N ILE A 515 -27.37 -22.40 8.46
CA ILE A 515 -26.42 -21.32 8.17
C ILE A 515 -25.02 -21.90 8.04
N THR A 516 -24.49 -21.87 6.83
CA THR A 516 -23.13 -22.33 6.48
C THR A 516 -22.37 -21.26 5.74
N TRP A 517 -21.11 -21.56 5.32
CA TRP A 517 -20.36 -20.60 4.52
C TRP A 517 -20.99 -20.33 3.13
N ASP A 518 -21.84 -21.23 2.65
CA ASP A 518 -22.56 -21.05 1.38
C ASP A 518 -23.58 -19.90 1.44
N ASP A 519 -23.97 -19.45 2.65
CA ASP A 519 -24.84 -18.30 2.87
C ASP A 519 -24.11 -16.95 2.88
N ALA A 520 -22.78 -16.97 2.93
CA ALA A 520 -22.01 -15.74 2.84
C ALA A 520 -22.17 -15.09 1.45
N ILE A 521 -22.33 -13.78 1.42
CA ILE A 521 -22.55 -12.99 0.20
C ILE A 521 -21.37 -12.12 -0.12
N ARG A 522 -21.14 -11.87 -1.41
CA ARG A 522 -20.16 -10.87 -1.87
C ARG A 522 -20.81 -9.50 -1.93
N LEU A 523 -20.16 -8.52 -1.32
CA LEU A 523 -20.58 -7.12 -1.35
C LEU A 523 -19.93 -6.36 -2.52
N ASN A 524 -20.64 -5.33 -3.00
CA ASN A 524 -20.10 -4.35 -3.95
C ASN A 524 -19.21 -3.29 -3.29
N GLU A 525 -19.10 -3.33 -1.97
CA GLU A 525 -18.30 -2.41 -1.18
C GLU A 525 -17.00 -3.10 -0.74
N SER A 526 -15.97 -2.28 -0.59
CA SER A 526 -14.64 -2.74 -0.19
C SER A 526 -13.93 -1.68 0.65
N ALA A 527 -12.72 -1.98 1.11
CA ALA A 527 -11.85 -1.01 1.74
C ALA A 527 -11.30 0.03 0.76
N THR A 528 -11.29 -0.26 -0.55
CA THR A 528 -10.89 0.68 -1.60
C THR A 528 -12.00 1.69 -1.84
N PRO A 529 -11.77 2.99 -1.62
CA PRO A 529 -12.80 3.99 -1.82
C PRO A 529 -13.15 4.14 -3.30
N LYS A 530 -14.45 4.19 -3.63
CA LYS A 530 -14.91 4.55 -4.98
C LYS A 530 -14.88 6.06 -5.22
N ILE A 531 -14.91 6.86 -4.17
CA ILE A 531 -14.84 8.32 -4.21
C ILE A 531 -13.64 8.78 -3.39
N VAL A 532 -12.79 9.60 -4.02
CA VAL A 532 -11.71 10.34 -3.36
C VAL A 532 -11.86 11.81 -3.71
N TYR A 533 -11.74 12.68 -2.74
CA TYR A 533 -11.85 14.11 -2.95
C TYR A 533 -10.92 14.88 -2.03
N GLY A 534 -10.55 16.08 -2.47
CA GLY A 534 -9.78 17.00 -1.67
C GLY A 534 -10.05 18.44 -2.09
N PHE A 535 -9.78 19.37 -1.19
CA PHE A 535 -9.79 20.78 -1.53
C PHE A 535 -8.80 21.57 -0.71
N THR A 536 -8.21 22.56 -1.37
CA THR A 536 -7.23 23.47 -0.79
C THR A 536 -7.80 24.87 -0.79
N LEU A 537 -7.73 25.52 0.36
CA LEU A 537 -8.00 26.93 0.51
C LEU A 537 -6.65 27.63 0.70
N ASN A 538 -6.40 28.67 -0.08
CA ASN A 538 -5.20 29.49 0.05
C ASN A 538 -5.57 30.97 0.11
N GLY A 539 -4.81 31.70 0.88
CA GLY A 539 -4.97 33.14 1.01
C GLY A 539 -3.66 33.82 1.31
N SER A 540 -3.49 35.07 0.84
CA SER A 540 -2.34 35.89 1.20
C SER A 540 -2.76 37.33 1.40
N TRP A 541 -2.18 37.99 2.40
CA TRP A 541 -2.43 39.37 2.74
C TRP A 541 -1.25 40.01 3.42
N LYS A 542 -0.63 41.03 2.79
CA LYS A 542 0.46 41.83 3.35
C LYS A 542 1.59 41.04 4.03
N GLY A 543 2.01 39.95 3.38
CA GLY A 543 3.08 39.07 3.87
C GLY A 543 2.60 37.90 4.74
N LEU A 544 1.34 37.91 5.20
CA LEU A 544 0.70 36.74 5.80
C LEU A 544 0.22 35.83 4.70
N ASP A 545 0.44 34.54 4.82
CA ASP A 545 -0.09 33.50 3.91
C ASP A 545 -0.69 32.34 4.70
N LEU A 546 -1.77 31.80 4.15
CA LEU A 546 -2.52 30.67 4.69
C LEU A 546 -2.71 29.62 3.61
N ASN A 547 -2.45 28.37 3.94
CA ASN A 547 -2.81 27.22 3.12
C ASN A 547 -3.53 26.18 3.99
N VAL A 548 -4.71 25.73 3.58
CA VAL A 548 -5.52 24.73 4.28
C VAL A 548 -5.92 23.65 3.32
N PHE A 549 -5.49 22.41 3.58
CA PHE A 549 -5.81 21.27 2.74
C PHE A 549 -6.69 20.26 3.47
N PHE A 550 -7.79 19.92 2.84
CA PHE A 550 -8.69 18.85 3.25
C PHE A 550 -8.61 17.67 2.27
N GLN A 551 -8.61 16.48 2.83
CA GLN A 551 -8.67 15.21 2.09
C GLN A 551 -9.82 14.36 2.63
N GLY A 552 -10.53 13.68 1.73
CA GLY A 552 -11.61 12.79 2.12
C GLY A 552 -11.79 11.61 1.16
N GLN A 553 -12.53 10.64 1.63
CA GLN A 553 -12.99 9.51 0.83
C GLN A 553 -14.43 9.18 1.17
N ALA A 554 -15.10 8.48 0.26
CA ALA A 554 -16.44 7.95 0.48
C ALA A 554 -16.67 6.65 -0.29
N LYS A 555 -17.77 5.95 -0.01
CA LYS A 555 -18.06 4.62 -0.56
C LYS A 555 -16.91 3.64 -0.33
N ALA A 556 -16.43 3.59 0.90
CA ALA A 556 -15.48 2.62 1.42
C ALA A 556 -16.02 2.05 2.74
N VAL A 557 -15.74 0.80 3.01
CA VAL A 557 -16.10 0.10 4.25
C VAL A 557 -14.89 -0.60 4.83
N GLN A 558 -14.88 -0.72 6.15
CA GLN A 558 -13.89 -1.56 6.84
C GLN A 558 -14.61 -2.58 7.71
N LEU A 559 -14.09 -3.79 7.72
CA LEU A 559 -14.50 -4.82 8.66
C LEU A 559 -13.75 -4.59 9.98
N VAL A 560 -14.48 -4.15 11.00
CA VAL A 560 -13.91 -3.83 12.32
C VAL A 560 -14.52 -4.79 13.33
N GLN A 561 -13.93 -5.97 13.46
CA GLN A 561 -14.31 -6.92 14.51
C GLN A 561 -13.60 -6.50 15.79
N PRO A 562 -14.31 -6.25 16.92
CA PRO A 562 -13.67 -6.14 18.21
C PRO A 562 -13.02 -7.49 18.51
N THR A 563 -11.70 -7.53 18.45
CA THR A 563 -10.94 -8.74 18.78
C THR A 563 -11.10 -9.13 20.23
N MET A 564 -11.67 -8.25 21.05
CA MET A 564 -11.87 -8.44 22.48
C MET A 564 -13.07 -7.66 22.99
N ASN A 565 -13.76 -8.25 23.91
CA ASN A 565 -14.92 -7.73 24.65
C ASN A 565 -14.58 -6.55 25.60
N MET A 566 -13.49 -5.83 25.36
CA MET A 566 -12.91 -4.87 26.32
C MET A 566 -13.12 -3.40 25.96
N VAL A 567 -13.71 -3.12 24.81
CA VAL A 567 -14.12 -1.75 24.50
C VAL A 567 -15.32 -1.43 25.38
N THR A 568 -15.25 -0.36 26.17
CA THR A 568 -16.33 0.06 27.08
C THR A 568 -17.70 0.10 26.39
N ASP A 569 -17.74 0.63 25.16
CA ASP A 569 -18.96 0.69 24.35
C ASP A 569 -19.55 -0.71 24.05
N PHE A 570 -18.67 -1.71 23.77
CA PHE A 570 -19.11 -3.09 23.61
C PHE A 570 -19.64 -3.65 24.94
N TYR A 571 -18.92 -3.43 26.03
CA TYR A 571 -19.30 -3.92 27.34
C TYR A 571 -20.66 -3.38 27.78
N GLU A 572 -20.90 -2.09 27.63
CA GLU A 572 -22.15 -1.44 28.05
C GLU A 572 -23.30 -1.67 27.06
N GLY A 573 -22.99 -1.71 25.77
CA GLY A 573 -24.02 -1.81 24.70
C GLY A 573 -24.38 -3.24 24.26
N ARG A 574 -23.81 -4.31 24.87
CA ARG A 574 -24.03 -5.68 24.43
C ARG A 574 -25.35 -6.28 24.99
N TRP A 575 -25.87 -7.26 24.30
CA TRP A 575 -26.91 -8.13 24.79
C TRP A 575 -26.42 -8.88 26.05
N ARG A 576 -27.26 -8.95 27.11
CA ARG A 576 -26.98 -9.64 28.39
C ARG A 576 -28.23 -10.27 28.94
N THR A 577 -28.10 -11.37 29.68
CA THR A 577 -29.19 -12.02 30.38
C THR A 577 -29.79 -11.16 31.52
N GLU A 578 -28.97 -10.26 32.08
CA GLU A 578 -29.35 -9.33 33.13
C GLU A 578 -30.11 -8.09 32.66
N ASN A 579 -30.09 -7.82 31.35
CA ASN A 579 -30.79 -6.68 30.75
C ASN A 579 -32.29 -6.95 30.71
N THR A 580 -33.07 -5.89 30.71
CA THR A 580 -34.50 -5.97 30.38
C THR A 580 -34.68 -6.36 28.90
N PRO A 581 -35.85 -6.90 28.52
CA PRO A 581 -36.13 -7.21 27.12
C PRO A 581 -36.00 -6.00 26.19
N GLU A 582 -36.37 -4.80 26.65
CA GLU A 582 -36.24 -3.56 25.88
C GLU A 582 -34.77 -3.15 25.68
N GLU A 583 -33.93 -3.29 26.72
CA GLU A 583 -32.48 -3.04 26.62
C GLU A 583 -31.83 -4.02 25.65
N ASN A 584 -32.21 -5.29 25.68
CA ASN A 584 -31.67 -6.31 24.76
C ASN A 584 -32.14 -6.12 23.31
N LEU A 585 -33.39 -5.66 23.12
CA LEU A 585 -33.91 -5.33 21.78
C LEU A 585 -33.10 -4.16 21.15
N ASN A 586 -32.64 -3.22 21.99
CA ASN A 586 -31.82 -2.07 21.58
C ASN A 586 -30.32 -2.34 21.71
N ALA A 587 -29.87 -3.56 21.98
CA ALA A 587 -28.48 -3.90 22.09
C ALA A 587 -27.75 -3.64 20.77
N ARG A 588 -26.66 -2.90 20.85
CA ARG A 588 -25.82 -2.55 19.68
C ARG A 588 -24.81 -3.64 19.34
N TRP A 589 -24.57 -4.57 20.27
CA TRP A 589 -23.60 -5.63 20.19
C TRP A 589 -24.20 -6.96 20.60
N PRO A 590 -23.78 -8.10 20.02
CA PRO A 590 -24.16 -9.42 20.48
C PRO A 590 -23.65 -9.67 21.89
N LYS A 591 -24.04 -10.79 22.48
CA LYS A 591 -23.50 -11.23 23.77
C LYS A 591 -21.98 -11.35 23.72
N ALA A 592 -21.34 -11.25 24.87
CA ALA A 592 -19.88 -11.44 24.96
C ALA A 592 -19.50 -12.85 24.48
N PHE A 593 -18.46 -12.92 23.67
CA PHE A 593 -17.93 -14.17 23.13
C PHE A 593 -16.41 -14.21 23.25
N ILE A 594 -15.84 -15.37 23.40
CA ILE A 594 -14.41 -15.60 23.36
C ILE A 594 -14.10 -16.15 21.97
N LYS A 595 -13.29 -15.46 21.21
CA LYS A 595 -12.79 -15.98 19.93
C LYS A 595 -11.84 -17.12 20.22
N GLN A 596 -12.30 -18.34 20.16
CA GLN A 596 -11.43 -19.51 20.21
C GLN A 596 -10.75 -19.70 18.86
N THR A 597 -9.55 -20.23 18.88
CA THR A 597 -8.71 -20.47 17.68
C THR A 597 -9.35 -21.51 16.73
N TYR A 598 -10.32 -22.25 17.20
CA TYR A 598 -11.04 -23.30 16.46
C TYR A 598 -12.53 -23.25 16.81
N GLY A 599 -13.28 -22.46 16.08
CA GLY A 599 -14.60 -22.84 15.63
C GLY A 599 -15.83 -22.54 16.48
N ASP A 600 -15.84 -21.78 17.58
CA ASP A 600 -17.03 -21.81 18.44
C ASP A 600 -17.76 -20.51 18.77
N THR A 601 -17.51 -19.42 18.07
CA THR A 601 -18.41 -18.27 18.24
C THR A 601 -18.66 -17.54 16.92
N TRP A 602 -19.76 -17.85 16.34
CA TRP A 602 -20.26 -17.25 15.12
C TRP A 602 -20.42 -15.73 15.19
N ASN A 603 -20.56 -15.16 16.39
CA ASN A 603 -20.58 -13.71 16.62
C ASN A 603 -19.32 -13.00 16.14
N GLY A 604 -18.17 -13.68 16.16
CA GLY A 604 -16.91 -13.18 15.65
C GLY A 604 -16.71 -13.37 14.14
N SER A 605 -17.62 -14.02 13.44
CA SER A 605 -17.50 -14.25 11.99
C SER A 605 -17.59 -12.94 11.20
N ALA A 606 -16.88 -12.91 10.08
CA ALA A 606 -16.95 -11.77 9.16
C ALA A 606 -18.40 -11.58 8.68
N SER A 607 -19.01 -10.48 9.04
CA SER A 607 -20.40 -10.20 8.73
C SER A 607 -20.67 -8.71 8.55
N THR A 608 -21.82 -8.39 7.97
CA THR A 608 -22.27 -7.00 7.82
C THR A 608 -22.45 -6.28 9.15
N TRP A 609 -22.61 -7.02 10.27
CA TRP A 609 -22.67 -6.43 11.61
C TRP A 609 -21.39 -5.67 11.98
N TRP A 610 -20.26 -6.18 11.55
CA TRP A 610 -18.95 -5.61 11.85
C TRP A 610 -18.46 -4.61 10.81
N LEU A 611 -19.21 -4.38 9.74
CA LEU A 611 -18.87 -3.36 8.76
C LEU A 611 -19.07 -1.95 9.32
N ARG A 612 -18.09 -1.12 9.08
CA ARG A 612 -18.12 0.30 9.41
C ARG A 612 -17.90 1.14 8.16
N ASN A 613 -18.62 2.24 8.08
CA ASN A 613 -18.43 3.22 7.01
C ASN A 613 -17.08 3.91 7.20
N ALA A 614 -16.19 3.73 6.23
CA ALA A 614 -14.86 4.31 6.21
C ALA A 614 -14.80 5.69 5.49
N ALA A 615 -15.94 6.33 5.25
CA ALA A 615 -15.97 7.68 4.73
C ALA A 615 -15.47 8.67 5.79
N PHE A 616 -14.63 9.60 5.34
CA PHE A 616 -14.11 10.67 6.21
C PHE A 616 -13.83 11.94 5.43
N LEU A 617 -13.70 13.04 6.16
CA LEU A 617 -13.09 14.31 5.76
C LEU A 617 -12.04 14.67 6.80
N ARG A 618 -10.79 14.85 6.38
CA ARG A 618 -9.65 15.17 7.26
C ARG A 618 -9.06 16.52 6.92
N LEU A 619 -8.85 17.34 7.94
CA LEU A 619 -7.99 18.50 7.86
C LEU A 619 -6.54 18.00 7.83
N LYS A 620 -6.02 17.82 6.60
CA LYS A 620 -4.76 17.12 6.34
C LYS A 620 -3.55 18.00 6.61
N SER A 621 -3.65 19.27 6.21
CA SER A 621 -2.58 20.23 6.45
C SER A 621 -3.15 21.64 6.63
N VAL A 622 -2.59 22.37 7.58
CA VAL A 622 -2.77 23.82 7.74
C VAL A 622 -1.40 24.44 7.87
N GLU A 623 -1.08 25.39 7.02
CA GLU A 623 0.14 26.18 7.12
C GLU A 623 -0.20 27.66 7.19
N ILE A 624 0.34 28.33 8.19
CA ILE A 624 0.28 29.78 8.36
C ILE A 624 1.69 30.30 8.29
N GLY A 625 2.00 31.18 7.35
CA GLY A 625 3.30 31.78 7.15
C GLY A 625 3.25 33.32 7.24
N TYR A 626 4.35 33.90 7.63
CA TYR A 626 4.56 35.34 7.58
C TYR A 626 5.93 35.67 6.98
N THR A 627 5.90 36.43 5.88
CA THR A 627 7.11 36.94 5.23
C THR A 627 7.38 38.32 5.74
N LEU A 628 8.57 38.53 6.32
CA LEU A 628 8.98 39.83 6.82
C LEU A 628 9.07 40.89 5.70
N PRO A 629 8.73 42.16 6.00
CA PRO A 629 8.85 43.25 5.04
C PRO A 629 10.30 43.38 4.51
N LYS A 630 10.45 43.51 3.18
CA LYS A 630 11.77 43.65 2.55
C LYS A 630 12.61 44.79 3.11
N ALA A 631 11.97 45.88 3.58
CA ALA A 631 12.62 47.00 4.24
C ALA A 631 13.38 46.62 5.51
N TRP A 632 13.00 45.53 6.19
CA TRP A 632 13.71 45.02 7.38
C TRP A 632 14.83 44.06 6.98
N THR A 633 14.53 43.11 6.08
CA THR A 633 15.44 42.01 5.73
C THR A 633 16.63 42.47 4.89
N SER A 634 16.42 43.46 4.00
CA SER A 634 17.50 44.01 3.15
C SER A 634 18.62 44.68 3.96
N LYS A 635 18.34 45.20 5.17
CA LYS A 635 19.35 45.80 6.06
C LYS A 635 20.39 44.80 6.56
N ILE A 636 20.08 43.50 6.53
CA ILE A 636 20.93 42.41 6.99
C ILE A 636 21.32 41.47 5.82
N GLY A 637 21.18 41.95 4.57
CA GLY A 637 21.58 41.19 3.39
C GLY A 637 20.64 40.03 3.00
N ILE A 638 19.45 39.94 3.62
CA ILE A 638 18.47 38.87 3.33
C ILE A 638 17.43 39.40 2.33
N GLN A 639 17.25 38.68 1.21
CA GLN A 639 16.28 39.06 0.19
C GLN A 639 14.84 38.72 0.61
N ARG A 640 14.64 37.56 1.26
CA ARG A 640 13.35 37.11 1.76
C ARG A 640 13.53 36.26 3.02
N TRP A 641 12.74 36.57 4.05
CA TRP A 641 12.71 35.78 5.28
C TRP A 641 11.25 35.47 5.66
N ARG A 642 10.88 34.20 5.63
CA ARG A 642 9.54 33.73 5.96
C ARG A 642 9.60 32.77 7.16
N PHE A 643 8.75 32.98 8.13
CA PHE A 643 8.46 32.05 9.24
C PHE A 643 7.12 31.36 8.98
N TYR A 644 7.02 30.11 9.38
CA TYR A 644 5.76 29.37 9.24
C TYR A 644 5.54 28.37 10.34
N VAL A 645 4.25 28.05 10.59
CA VAL A 645 3.78 26.94 11.41
C VAL A 645 2.92 26.08 10.52
N ASN A 646 3.23 24.79 10.49
CA ASN A 646 2.46 23.79 9.76
C ASN A 646 1.92 22.75 10.73
N GLY A 647 0.64 22.42 10.61
CA GLY A 647 -0.03 21.34 11.33
C GLY A 647 -0.55 20.30 10.39
N ASN A 648 -0.24 19.02 10.62
CA ASN A 648 -0.71 17.90 9.81
C ASN A 648 -1.64 16.99 10.59
N ASN A 649 -2.66 16.42 9.89
CA ASN A 649 -3.64 15.47 10.42
C ASN A 649 -4.37 15.99 11.67
N LEU A 650 -4.76 17.28 11.68
CA LEU A 650 -5.27 17.95 12.87
C LEU A 650 -6.63 17.43 13.33
N PHE A 651 -7.56 17.26 12.41
CA PHE A 651 -8.93 16.80 12.69
C PHE A 651 -9.41 15.82 11.62
N THR A 652 -10.18 14.81 12.04
CA THR A 652 -10.86 13.88 11.14
C THR A 652 -12.35 13.84 11.51
N PHE A 653 -13.21 14.06 10.52
CA PHE A 653 -14.64 13.93 10.63
C PHE A 653 -15.05 12.60 10.01
N ASP A 654 -15.45 11.64 10.81
CA ASP A 654 -15.80 10.29 10.40
C ASP A 654 -16.95 9.71 11.25
N LYS A 655 -17.51 8.61 10.77
CA LYS A 655 -18.54 7.85 11.50
C LYS A 655 -17.98 6.60 12.18
N MET A 656 -16.74 6.26 11.94
CA MET A 656 -16.14 5.01 12.42
C MET A 656 -15.86 5.03 13.92
N LYS A 657 -15.23 6.09 14.44
CA LYS A 657 -14.94 6.36 15.87
C LYS A 657 -14.06 5.34 16.60
N ILE A 658 -13.82 4.16 16.04
CA ILE A 658 -13.10 3.05 16.70
C ILE A 658 -11.63 3.03 16.28
N CYS A 659 -11.34 3.28 15.00
CA CYS A 659 -9.99 3.26 14.43
C CYS A 659 -9.88 4.30 13.30
N ASP A 660 -8.69 4.41 12.70
CA ASP A 660 -8.48 5.34 11.58
C ASP A 660 -9.23 4.86 10.33
N PRO A 661 -10.11 5.67 9.73
CA PRO A 661 -10.89 5.28 8.55
C PRO A 661 -10.06 5.10 7.28
N GLU A 662 -8.80 5.54 7.25
CA GLU A 662 -7.89 5.41 6.10
C GLU A 662 -7.20 4.05 6.02
N VAL A 663 -7.29 3.21 7.07
CA VAL A 663 -6.66 1.89 7.11
C VAL A 663 -7.57 0.83 6.48
N GLY A 664 -7.04 0.07 5.53
CA GLY A 664 -7.78 -0.96 4.80
C GLY A 664 -8.03 -2.26 5.58
N THR A 665 -9.02 -3.05 5.16
CA THR A 665 -9.30 -4.40 5.64
C THR A 665 -8.40 -5.42 4.92
N SER A 666 -7.80 -6.35 5.67
CA SER A 666 -7.06 -7.48 5.09
C SER A 666 -8.00 -8.54 4.51
N LYS A 667 -7.54 -9.22 3.49
CA LYS A 667 -8.23 -10.36 2.86
C LYS A 667 -7.28 -11.55 2.75
N ASP A 668 -7.83 -12.75 2.68
CA ASP A 668 -7.09 -13.93 2.25
C ASP A 668 -6.97 -14.00 0.72
N ASP A 669 -6.29 -15.02 0.21
CA ASP A 669 -6.08 -15.23 -1.22
C ASP A 669 -7.39 -15.47 -2.01
N ASN A 670 -8.46 -15.85 -1.32
CA ASN A 670 -9.80 -16.06 -1.90
C ASN A 670 -10.68 -14.79 -1.83
N GLY A 671 -10.16 -13.71 -1.25
CA GLY A 671 -10.89 -12.46 -1.08
C GLY A 671 -11.77 -12.39 0.17
N TYR A 672 -11.71 -13.39 1.04
CA TYR A 672 -12.47 -13.38 2.28
C TYR A 672 -11.87 -12.39 3.28
N ALA A 673 -12.72 -11.64 3.95
CA ALA A 673 -12.27 -10.71 4.99
C ALA A 673 -11.77 -11.51 6.21
N ILE A 674 -10.47 -11.46 6.46
CA ILE A 674 -9.84 -12.24 7.54
C ILE A 674 -9.66 -11.46 8.82
N ASN A 675 -9.37 -10.16 8.73
CA ASN A 675 -9.18 -9.31 9.90
C ASN A 675 -9.32 -7.84 9.54
N SER A 676 -9.72 -7.03 10.51
CA SER A 676 -9.56 -5.58 10.45
C SER A 676 -8.16 -5.21 10.95
N ASN A 677 -7.32 -4.71 10.08
CA ASN A 677 -6.04 -4.11 10.50
C ASN A 677 -6.22 -2.72 11.13
N GLY A 678 -7.41 -2.12 11.02
CA GLY A 678 -7.67 -0.76 11.49
C GLY A 678 -7.46 -0.59 12.99
N ILE A 679 -7.93 -1.52 13.81
CA ILE A 679 -7.72 -1.50 15.27
C ILE A 679 -6.27 -1.83 15.64
N LEU A 680 -5.59 -2.64 14.82
CA LEU A 680 -4.21 -3.07 15.05
C LEU A 680 -3.17 -2.15 14.41
N ALA A 681 -3.62 -1.14 13.68
CA ALA A 681 -2.74 -0.18 13.02
C ALA A 681 -2.43 0.99 13.95
N TYR A 682 -1.21 1.52 13.82
CA TYR A 682 -0.84 2.74 14.52
C TYR A 682 -1.65 3.92 13.96
N PRO A 683 -2.34 4.70 14.80
CA PRO A 683 -3.14 5.82 14.34
C PRO A 683 -2.26 6.92 13.73
N LEU A 684 -2.79 7.63 12.74
CA LEU A 684 -2.09 8.77 12.15
C LEU A 684 -1.84 9.86 13.19
N GLN A 685 -0.58 10.27 13.27
CA GLN A 685 -0.14 11.27 14.23
C GLN A 685 -0.51 12.70 13.80
N ARG A 686 -0.91 13.50 14.75
CA ARG A 686 -0.91 14.96 14.59
C ARG A 686 0.52 15.46 14.71
N MET A 687 0.94 16.28 13.75
CA MET A 687 2.29 16.84 13.74
C MET A 687 2.19 18.36 13.63
N ILE A 688 2.94 19.06 14.46
CA ILE A 688 3.09 20.52 14.38
C ILE A 688 4.56 20.81 14.13
N THR A 689 4.82 21.54 13.07
CA THR A 689 6.17 21.90 12.62
C THR A 689 6.31 23.42 12.60
N PHE A 690 7.40 23.90 13.16
CA PHE A 690 7.82 25.29 13.04
C PHE A 690 9.00 25.37 12.09
N GLY A 691 8.98 26.32 11.18
CA GLY A 691 10.06 26.45 10.21
C GLY A 691 10.31 27.87 9.77
N THR A 692 11.44 28.07 9.12
CA THR A 692 11.83 29.33 8.51
C THR A 692 12.48 29.11 7.15
N ASN A 693 12.18 29.98 6.20
CA ASN A 693 12.79 30.01 4.87
C ASN A 693 13.56 31.34 4.71
N ILE A 694 14.84 31.24 4.42
CA ILE A 694 15.71 32.40 4.22
C ILE A 694 16.28 32.33 2.81
N THR A 695 16.18 33.43 2.06
CA THR A 695 16.84 33.64 0.76
C THR A 695 17.80 34.83 0.89
N PHE A 696 19.05 34.60 0.55
CA PHE A 696 20.11 35.59 0.61
C PHE A 696 20.30 36.32 -0.73
#